data_f9da6219e38a27f052373a9c2c86686d
#
_entry.id   f9da6219e38a27f052373a9c2c86686d
#
_cell.length_a   1.000
_cell.length_b   1.000
_cell.length_c   1.000
_cell.angle_alpha   90.00
_cell.angle_beta   90.00
_cell.angle_gamma   90.00
#
_symmetry.space_group_name_H-M   'P 1'
#
loop_
_entity.id
_entity.type
_entity.pdbx_description
1 polymer ?
#
loop_
_entity_poly.entity_id
_entity_poly.type
_entity_poly.pdbx_seq_one_letter_code
_entity_poly.pdbx_strand_id
1 'polypeptide(L)'
;MLFTNREEQLIKAFLELGKLSVKEMMELLKVSTRTVYRTISDLTISLEPLGIQLIKEGKKYYLEGDLQRLESDTITMSSTPTDRLLHLTYLLLSEESPITNEVLQERLFVSNVTIIQDIALIEKRLAHFNLTLNRQKGYMIQGDDWQKRRVLAIVLSNAISIQELANGQWEGFSHLEKNTVAVCKKALEGQSTALGTLDPKIKEFLTFLLALADNRLSPKTISGISKDALTISKTLFKELSDEASSRFYNIQEIVSFAKIIDETVLKRQEVPLYRERFDSEFYYSVSQLIDSVSRFTKIDFIRDKALFTFLFHHLKLALAVPVLYPEGSSYHVASLVTKKNEYLNDIVSLVVRDIFPSYLNSEYEHSLITLHFASSLRRSPDIYPIHVLLVTDERPLMTNLLITKMQIIAPFVGQIKVVSSSELEGIDLQAFDYTLSTKPVVGYQFDTISAFPSAKEILELQECLQRVQENITVRRTERPVETIAFDLQAYLQASSQLLKNFRLMHVQNTETFEKTVFQLIQNLQLVNGADYLADKLLRRFEESPLAIPNTNLALLHTQSHTVLESHFVVMDLEQPVEAKSMTHGREQVKRILVMLTKLDESEEVRNLMTAISQSILENNLYTEIYRTGNQEIIYHLLNTIFNEKIKKLEN
;
A
#
# COMPACT_ATOMS: atom_id res chain seq x y z
N MET A 1 7.07 36.50 4.71
CA MET A 1 5.71 36.95 5.07
C MET A 1 4.74 36.03 4.38
N LEU A 2 3.78 35.42 5.07
CA LEU A 2 2.86 34.44 4.48
C LEU A 2 1.57 35.14 4.08
N PHE A 3 1.29 35.17 2.79
CA PHE A 3 0.00 35.59 2.26
C PHE A 3 -1.00 34.43 2.37
N THR A 4 -2.27 34.74 2.58
CA THR A 4 -3.33 33.74 2.45
C THR A 4 -3.49 33.32 0.99
N ASN A 5 -4.03 32.12 0.71
CA ASN A 5 -4.27 31.65 -0.65
C ASN A 5 -5.05 32.67 -1.53
N ARG A 6 -5.97 33.44 -0.92
CA ARG A 6 -6.72 34.50 -1.63
C ARG A 6 -5.86 35.72 -1.89
N GLU A 7 -5.01 36.12 -0.99
CA GLU A 7 -4.05 37.21 -1.16
C GLU A 7 -3.03 36.86 -2.25
N GLU A 8 -2.52 35.64 -2.25
CA GLU A 8 -1.60 35.15 -3.28
C GLU A 8 -2.24 35.13 -4.66
N GLN A 9 -3.49 34.66 -4.77
CA GLN A 9 -4.23 34.68 -6.03
C GLN A 9 -4.43 36.13 -6.54
N LEU A 10 -4.68 37.08 -5.63
CA LEU A 10 -4.79 38.48 -6.00
C LEU A 10 -3.43 39.09 -6.39
N ILE A 11 -2.37 38.80 -5.62
CA ILE A 11 -1.01 39.30 -5.96
C ILE A 11 -0.60 38.79 -7.35
N LYS A 12 -0.76 37.49 -7.59
CA LYS A 12 -0.46 36.90 -8.89
C LYS A 12 -1.24 37.50 -10.02
N ALA A 13 -2.53 37.72 -9.82
CA ALA A 13 -3.38 38.41 -10.81
C ALA A 13 -3.00 39.88 -10.99
N PHE A 14 -2.59 40.59 -9.95
CA PHE A 14 -2.06 41.95 -10.07
C PHE A 14 -0.73 41.98 -10.83
N LEU A 15 0.16 41.02 -10.61
CA LEU A 15 1.42 40.93 -11.36
C LEU A 15 1.20 40.59 -12.83
N GLU A 16 0.22 39.72 -13.16
CA GLU A 16 -0.10 39.30 -14.51
C GLU A 16 -0.93 40.36 -15.30
N LEU A 17 -1.95 40.95 -14.66
CA LEU A 17 -2.96 41.78 -15.30
C LEU A 17 -2.80 43.27 -15.00
N GLY A 18 -1.98 43.66 -14.07
CA GLY A 18 -1.68 45.00 -13.63
C GLY A 18 -2.79 45.66 -12.81
N LYS A 19 -3.98 45.86 -13.35
CA LYS A 19 -5.11 46.54 -12.67
C LYS A 19 -6.36 45.67 -12.66
N LEU A 20 -6.93 45.43 -11.48
CA LEU A 20 -8.13 44.63 -11.27
C LEU A 20 -9.28 45.41 -10.67
N SER A 21 -10.50 45.23 -11.18
CA SER A 21 -11.74 45.71 -10.57
C SER A 21 -12.26 44.74 -9.52
N VAL A 22 -13.11 45.19 -8.60
CA VAL A 22 -13.76 44.31 -7.58
C VAL A 22 -14.54 43.17 -8.23
N LYS A 23 -15.14 43.43 -9.42
CA LYS A 23 -15.89 42.39 -10.14
C LYS A 23 -14.97 41.30 -10.68
N GLU A 24 -13.82 41.65 -11.27
CA GLU A 24 -12.80 40.68 -11.71
C GLU A 24 -12.21 39.87 -10.54
N MET A 25 -11.98 40.53 -9.38
CA MET A 25 -11.53 39.82 -8.15
C MET A 25 -12.60 38.86 -7.61
N MET A 26 -13.89 39.20 -7.69
CA MET A 26 -14.99 38.30 -7.31
C MET A 26 -15.03 37.05 -8.19
N GLU A 27 -14.87 37.23 -9.49
CA GLU A 27 -14.85 36.15 -10.47
C GLU A 27 -13.62 35.25 -10.27
N LEU A 28 -12.44 35.82 -10.04
CA LEU A 28 -11.20 35.15 -9.79
C LEU A 28 -11.25 34.30 -8.49
N LEU A 29 -11.66 34.92 -7.39
CA LEU A 29 -11.69 34.27 -6.06
C LEU A 29 -12.96 33.44 -5.81
N LYS A 30 -13.98 33.56 -6.68
CA LYS A 30 -15.30 32.91 -6.52
C LYS A 30 -15.97 33.23 -5.16
N VAL A 31 -15.89 34.50 -4.72
CA VAL A 31 -16.42 34.95 -3.43
C VAL A 31 -17.30 36.21 -3.56
N SER A 32 -18.01 36.53 -2.47
CA SER A 32 -18.88 37.73 -2.42
C SER A 32 -18.09 39.04 -2.38
N THR A 33 -18.70 40.14 -2.80
CA THR A 33 -18.12 41.49 -2.76
C THR A 33 -17.60 41.84 -1.35
N ARG A 34 -18.33 41.49 -0.31
CA ARG A 34 -17.92 41.71 1.10
C ARG A 34 -16.61 40.98 1.44
N THR A 35 -16.46 39.76 0.97
CA THR A 35 -15.25 38.97 1.14
C THR A 35 -14.07 39.57 0.39
N VAL A 36 -14.29 40.06 -0.84
CA VAL A 36 -13.25 40.76 -1.62
C VAL A 36 -12.73 41.98 -0.89
N TYR A 37 -13.61 42.84 -0.37
CA TYR A 37 -13.19 44.03 0.39
C TYR A 37 -12.40 43.67 1.65
N ARG A 38 -12.79 42.58 2.34
CA ARG A 38 -12.02 42.09 3.48
C ARG A 38 -10.64 41.62 3.05
N THR A 39 -10.55 40.83 1.98
CA THR A 39 -9.25 40.35 1.44
C THR A 39 -8.38 41.52 0.97
N ILE A 40 -8.96 42.58 0.37
CA ILE A 40 -8.24 43.79 0.02
C ILE A 40 -7.67 44.50 1.25
N SER A 41 -8.45 44.58 2.34
CA SER A 41 -8.00 45.17 3.60
C SER A 41 -6.87 44.37 4.23
N ASP A 42 -7.02 43.03 4.28
CA ASP A 42 -6.03 42.11 4.81
C ASP A 42 -4.73 42.20 3.95
N LEU A 43 -4.85 42.20 2.63
CA LEU A 43 -3.73 42.31 1.70
C LEU A 43 -2.99 43.64 1.85
N THR A 44 -3.69 44.75 2.08
CA THR A 44 -3.07 46.07 2.28
C THR A 44 -2.15 46.04 3.52
N ILE A 45 -2.62 45.42 4.60
CA ILE A 45 -1.84 45.26 5.85
C ILE A 45 -0.62 44.34 5.61
N SER A 46 -0.82 43.28 4.84
CA SER A 46 0.23 42.32 4.53
C SER A 46 1.33 42.87 3.62
N LEU A 47 1.02 43.84 2.78
CA LEU A 47 1.95 44.50 1.83
C LEU A 47 2.75 45.64 2.45
N GLU A 48 2.25 46.27 3.50
CA GLU A 48 2.86 47.45 4.13
C GLU A 48 4.33 47.22 4.59
N PRO A 49 4.69 46.09 5.26
CA PRO A 49 6.07 45.78 5.66
C PRO A 49 7.03 45.59 4.48
N LEU A 50 6.52 45.24 3.30
CA LEU A 50 7.31 45.09 2.08
C LEU A 50 7.53 46.42 1.32
N GLY A 51 6.95 47.50 1.80
CA GLY A 51 7.01 48.80 1.14
C GLY A 51 6.16 48.89 -0.14
N ILE A 52 5.17 47.97 -0.28
CA ILE A 52 4.27 47.90 -1.43
C ILE A 52 2.90 48.42 -1.00
N GLN A 53 2.29 49.23 -1.84
CA GLN A 53 0.98 49.80 -1.56
C GLN A 53 -0.06 49.30 -2.57
N LEU A 54 -1.25 48.99 -2.08
CA LEU A 54 -2.41 48.68 -2.93
C LEU A 54 -3.20 49.98 -3.16
N ILE A 55 -3.09 50.52 -4.37
CA ILE A 55 -3.71 51.82 -4.75
C ILE A 55 -5.00 51.60 -5.49
N LYS A 56 -5.98 52.41 -5.14
CA LYS A 56 -7.27 52.47 -5.85
C LYS A 56 -7.31 53.62 -6.82
N GLU A 57 -7.46 53.32 -8.10
CA GLU A 57 -7.64 54.32 -9.17
C GLU A 57 -9.01 54.11 -9.84
N GLY A 58 -9.95 54.99 -9.53
CA GLY A 58 -11.33 54.88 -10.02
C GLY A 58 -12.04 53.61 -9.48
N LYS A 59 -12.36 52.66 -10.38
CA LYS A 59 -13.00 51.39 -10.03
C LYS A 59 -12.02 50.20 -9.97
N LYS A 60 -10.75 50.46 -10.24
CA LYS A 60 -9.69 49.40 -10.26
C LYS A 60 -8.67 49.62 -9.15
N TYR A 61 -8.02 48.52 -8.76
CA TYR A 61 -6.89 48.47 -7.81
C TYR A 61 -5.65 48.03 -8.55
N TYR A 62 -4.47 48.47 -8.09
CA TYR A 62 -3.17 48.01 -8.59
C TYR A 62 -2.11 48.11 -7.48
N LEU A 63 -1.00 47.38 -7.65
CA LEU A 63 0.12 47.42 -6.73
C LEU A 63 1.15 48.46 -7.17
N GLU A 64 1.67 49.27 -6.23
CA GLU A 64 2.76 50.22 -6.42
C GLU A 64 3.86 49.99 -5.41
N GLY A 65 5.10 49.96 -5.89
CA GLY A 65 6.30 49.69 -5.08
C GLY A 65 7.31 48.80 -5.79
N ASP A 66 8.25 48.26 -5.05
CA ASP A 66 9.25 47.33 -5.57
C ASP A 66 8.64 45.92 -5.74
N LEU A 67 7.97 45.70 -6.89
CA LEU A 67 7.31 44.43 -7.17
C LEU A 67 8.26 43.23 -7.36
N GLN A 68 9.58 43.48 -7.59
CA GLN A 68 10.58 42.40 -7.67
C GLN A 68 10.74 41.67 -6.33
N ARG A 69 10.45 42.35 -5.23
CA ARG A 69 10.40 41.70 -3.89
C ARG A 69 9.25 40.73 -3.78
N LEU A 70 8.10 40.99 -4.40
CA LEU A 70 7.00 40.03 -4.43
C LEU A 70 7.31 38.80 -5.28
N GLU A 71 8.04 38.98 -6.39
CA GLU A 71 8.47 37.85 -7.23
C GLU A 71 9.51 36.99 -6.53
N SER A 72 10.47 37.61 -5.82
CA SER A 72 11.49 36.88 -5.08
C SER A 72 10.97 36.22 -3.78
N ASP A 73 10.06 36.89 -3.05
CA ASP A 73 9.48 36.39 -1.81
C ASP A 73 8.27 35.45 -2.04
N THR A 74 7.53 35.61 -3.17
CA THR A 74 6.42 34.71 -3.53
C THR A 74 6.90 33.34 -4.00
N ILE A 75 8.12 33.26 -4.56
CA ILE A 75 8.76 32.00 -4.93
C ILE A 75 9.25 31.22 -3.69
N THR A 76 9.50 31.91 -2.57
CA THR A 76 10.05 31.28 -1.35
C THR A 76 9.02 30.90 -0.30
N MET A 77 7.75 31.32 -0.36
CA MET A 77 6.77 31.08 0.72
C MET A 77 5.31 30.91 0.28
N SER A 78 5.02 30.19 -0.79
CA SER A 78 3.69 29.62 -0.94
C SER A 78 3.55 28.38 -0.05
N SER A 79 3.49 28.55 1.27
CA SER A 79 3.20 27.42 2.14
C SER A 79 1.74 27.05 1.98
N THR A 80 1.51 25.93 1.31
CA THR A 80 0.17 25.33 1.27
C THR A 80 -0.29 25.03 2.71
N PRO A 81 -1.58 24.86 2.97
CA PRO A 81 -2.04 24.38 4.28
C PRO A 81 -1.31 23.12 4.75
N THR A 82 -0.91 22.26 3.81
CA THR A 82 -0.12 21.05 4.06
C THR A 82 1.28 21.39 4.56
N ASP A 83 2.00 22.28 3.87
CA ASP A 83 3.35 22.71 4.28
C ASP A 83 3.34 23.36 5.66
N ARG A 84 2.33 24.18 5.94
CA ARG A 84 2.14 24.79 7.26
C ARG A 84 1.91 23.75 8.36
N LEU A 85 1.07 22.73 8.11
CA LEU A 85 0.83 21.64 9.04
C LEU A 85 2.10 20.82 9.29
N LEU A 86 2.87 20.51 8.24
CA LEU A 86 4.15 19.82 8.35
C LEU A 86 5.15 20.64 9.18
N HIS A 87 5.28 21.94 8.88
CA HIS A 87 6.18 22.82 9.61
C HIS A 87 5.77 23.00 11.08
N LEU A 88 4.47 23.18 11.36
CA LEU A 88 3.95 23.25 12.73
C LEU A 88 4.20 21.94 13.49
N THR A 89 3.99 20.79 12.83
CA THR A 89 4.26 19.47 13.43
C THR A 89 5.74 19.30 13.72
N TYR A 90 6.61 19.76 12.81
CA TYR A 90 8.06 19.78 13.04
C TYR A 90 8.43 20.59 14.27
N LEU A 91 7.95 21.84 14.39
CA LEU A 91 8.20 22.69 15.53
C LEU A 91 7.78 22.04 16.86
N LEU A 92 6.57 21.45 16.90
CA LEU A 92 6.05 20.81 18.11
C LEU A 92 6.83 19.54 18.51
N LEU A 93 7.47 18.84 17.57
CA LEU A 93 8.25 17.63 17.84
C LEU A 93 9.71 17.94 18.17
N SER A 94 10.27 19.05 17.66
CA SER A 94 11.68 19.39 17.82
C SER A 94 11.98 20.26 19.05
N GLU A 95 10.98 20.99 19.58
CA GLU A 95 11.16 21.86 20.74
C GLU A 95 11.03 21.07 22.07
N GLU A 96 11.96 21.34 23.00
CA GLU A 96 11.97 20.68 24.32
C GLU A 96 11.07 21.38 25.34
N SER A 97 10.63 22.59 25.06
CA SER A 97 9.75 23.39 25.91
C SER A 97 8.40 23.66 25.26
N PRO A 98 7.31 23.83 26.05
CA PRO A 98 6.01 24.18 25.50
C PRO A 98 6.03 25.47 24.69
N ILE A 99 5.51 25.48 23.48
CA ILE A 99 5.44 26.66 22.61
C ILE A 99 4.07 27.34 22.82
N THR A 100 4.08 28.64 23.13
CA THR A 100 2.82 29.37 23.31
C THR A 100 2.14 29.70 21.98
N ASN A 101 0.85 29.98 22.03
CA ASN A 101 0.07 30.31 20.82
C ASN A 101 0.59 31.58 20.14
N GLU A 102 1.00 32.57 20.93
CA GLU A 102 1.56 33.84 20.44
C GLU A 102 2.84 33.59 19.61
N VAL A 103 3.76 32.75 20.12
CA VAL A 103 4.98 32.39 19.42
C VAL A 103 4.69 31.65 18.12
N LEU A 104 3.67 30.77 18.12
CA LEU A 104 3.26 30.07 16.88
C LEU A 104 2.65 31.02 15.85
N GLN A 105 1.84 32.00 16.30
CA GLN A 105 1.28 33.00 15.40
C GLN A 105 2.38 33.87 14.76
N GLU A 106 3.37 34.28 15.55
CA GLU A 106 4.52 35.05 15.05
C GLU A 106 5.40 34.24 14.09
N ARG A 107 5.70 32.98 14.41
CA ARG A 107 6.55 32.13 13.55
C ARG A 107 5.86 31.71 12.24
N LEU A 108 4.55 31.49 12.26
CA LEU A 108 3.80 30.96 11.12
C LEU A 108 2.97 32.05 10.40
N PHE A 109 2.92 33.26 10.94
CA PHE A 109 2.17 34.40 10.41
C PHE A 109 0.69 34.11 10.13
N VAL A 110 0.03 33.35 11.03
CA VAL A 110 -1.36 32.97 10.92
C VAL A 110 -2.16 33.38 12.16
N SER A 111 -3.50 33.43 12.01
CA SER A 111 -4.38 33.80 13.11
C SER A 111 -4.44 32.74 14.21
N ASN A 112 -4.81 33.17 15.43
CA ASN A 112 -5.09 32.26 16.54
C ASN A 112 -6.08 31.15 16.17
N VAL A 113 -7.14 31.47 15.45
CA VAL A 113 -8.16 30.50 15.02
C VAL A 113 -7.55 29.42 14.12
N THR A 114 -6.65 29.83 13.21
CA THR A 114 -5.93 28.91 12.31
C THR A 114 -5.03 27.98 13.11
N ILE A 115 -4.26 28.50 14.08
CA ILE A 115 -3.41 27.66 14.96
C ILE A 115 -4.23 26.62 15.71
N ILE A 116 -5.37 27.03 16.31
CA ILE A 116 -6.23 26.09 17.06
C ILE A 116 -6.76 24.98 16.15
N GLN A 117 -7.17 25.31 14.92
CA GLN A 117 -7.64 24.31 13.95
C GLN A 117 -6.51 23.37 13.51
N ASP A 118 -5.34 23.89 13.19
CA ASP A 118 -4.17 23.13 12.77
C ASP A 118 -3.71 22.20 13.91
N ILE A 119 -3.65 22.69 15.15
CA ILE A 119 -3.31 21.89 16.33
C ILE A 119 -4.29 20.73 16.56
N ALA A 120 -5.59 20.93 16.32
CA ALA A 120 -6.57 19.87 16.46
C ALA A 120 -6.39 18.77 15.40
N LEU A 121 -6.02 19.15 14.16
CA LEU A 121 -5.70 18.19 13.11
C LEU A 121 -4.42 17.41 13.43
N ILE A 122 -3.39 18.09 13.90
CA ILE A 122 -2.12 17.49 14.30
C ILE A 122 -2.33 16.51 15.45
N GLU A 123 -3.05 16.90 16.50
CA GLU A 123 -3.35 16.03 17.64
C GLU A 123 -4.06 14.75 17.22
N LYS A 124 -5.09 14.87 16.36
CA LYS A 124 -5.82 13.72 15.81
C LYS A 124 -4.87 12.80 15.02
N ARG A 125 -3.95 13.35 14.24
CA ARG A 125 -3.03 12.57 13.41
C ARG A 125 -1.95 11.90 14.25
N LEU A 126 -1.37 12.61 15.22
CA LEU A 126 -0.31 12.10 16.10
C LEU A 126 -0.81 11.03 17.08
N ALA A 127 -2.09 11.04 17.44
CA ALA A 127 -2.70 10.01 18.27
C ALA A 127 -2.54 8.61 17.65
N HIS A 128 -2.54 8.48 16.34
CA HIS A 128 -2.30 7.21 15.63
C HIS A 128 -0.86 6.68 15.78
N PHE A 129 0.06 7.54 16.22
CA PHE A 129 1.45 7.18 16.54
C PHE A 129 1.70 7.04 18.04
N ASN A 130 0.64 6.96 18.85
CA ASN A 130 0.71 6.95 20.32
C ASN A 130 1.42 8.18 20.90
N LEU A 131 1.27 9.33 20.24
CA LEU A 131 1.74 10.62 20.72
C LEU A 131 0.55 11.47 21.15
N THR A 132 0.70 12.20 22.24
CA THR A 132 -0.34 13.05 22.81
C THR A 132 0.10 14.50 22.89
N LEU A 133 -0.85 15.43 22.81
CA LEU A 133 -0.57 16.87 22.92
C LEU A 133 -0.87 17.34 24.35
N ASN A 134 0.12 17.89 25.02
CA ASN A 134 -0.04 18.62 26.27
C ASN A 134 -0.26 20.11 25.99
N ARG A 135 -1.27 20.69 26.66
CA ARG A 135 -1.68 22.10 26.50
C ARG A 135 -1.39 22.95 27.74
N GLN A 136 -0.63 22.42 28.69
CA GLN A 136 -0.24 23.17 29.89
C GLN A 136 0.93 24.11 29.55
N LYS A 137 0.71 25.42 29.77
CA LYS A 137 1.69 26.50 29.49
C LYS A 137 2.11 26.62 28.00
N GLY A 138 1.33 26.14 27.09
CA GLY A 138 1.61 26.08 25.66
C GLY A 138 1.38 24.69 25.08
N TYR A 139 1.81 24.47 23.85
CA TYR A 139 1.67 23.20 23.13
C TYR A 139 2.98 22.42 23.16
N MET A 140 2.93 21.15 23.52
CA MET A 140 4.08 20.25 23.54
C MET A 140 3.62 18.81 23.26
N ILE A 141 4.34 18.10 22.41
CA ILE A 141 4.06 16.69 22.15
C ILE A 141 4.70 15.80 23.22
N GLN A 142 3.89 14.93 23.81
CA GLN A 142 4.31 13.93 24.79
C GLN A 142 4.19 12.53 24.24
N GLY A 143 5.12 11.65 24.62
CA GLY A 143 5.16 10.26 24.21
C GLY A 143 6.58 9.73 24.24
N ASP A 144 6.75 8.54 23.67
CA ASP A 144 8.06 7.91 23.53
C ASP A 144 8.99 8.73 22.63
N ASP A 145 10.22 8.99 23.07
CA ASP A 145 11.20 9.80 22.33
C ASP A 145 11.59 9.14 20.99
N TRP A 146 11.63 7.81 20.92
CA TRP A 146 11.85 7.11 19.68
C TRP A 146 10.68 7.31 18.69
N GLN A 147 9.45 7.25 19.17
CA GLN A 147 8.27 7.51 18.33
C GLN A 147 8.21 8.97 17.86
N LYS A 148 8.55 9.94 18.72
CA LYS A 148 8.66 11.34 18.32
C LYS A 148 9.68 11.50 17.18
N ARG A 149 10.85 10.87 17.30
CA ARG A 149 11.91 10.92 16.29
C ARG A 149 11.49 10.26 14.98
N ARG A 150 10.82 9.09 15.05
CA ARG A 150 10.27 8.42 13.87
C ARG A 150 9.28 9.32 13.14
N VAL A 151 8.35 9.92 13.86
CA VAL A 151 7.37 10.84 13.27
C VAL A 151 8.05 12.11 12.73
N LEU A 152 9.07 12.63 13.40
CA LEU A 152 9.85 13.75 12.91
C LEU A 152 10.56 13.42 11.57
N ALA A 153 11.14 12.23 11.44
CA ALA A 153 11.71 11.78 10.17
C ALA A 153 10.65 11.63 9.07
N ILE A 154 9.41 11.18 9.40
CA ILE A 154 8.28 11.13 8.47
C ILE A 154 7.87 12.54 8.03
N VAL A 155 7.78 13.50 8.98
CA VAL A 155 7.49 14.92 8.68
C VAL A 155 8.51 15.47 7.69
N LEU A 156 9.80 15.27 7.94
CA LEU A 156 10.88 15.73 7.07
C LEU A 156 10.79 15.08 5.68
N SER A 157 10.50 13.78 5.59
CA SER A 157 10.32 13.07 4.32
C SER A 157 9.06 13.52 3.56
N ASN A 158 8.04 14.03 4.24
CA ASN A 158 6.86 14.61 3.60
C ASN A 158 7.11 16.07 3.16
N ALA A 159 7.92 16.82 3.92
CA ALA A 159 8.14 18.24 3.71
C ALA A 159 9.26 18.55 2.71
N ILE A 160 10.32 17.73 2.68
CA ILE A 160 11.50 17.94 1.85
C ILE A 160 11.41 17.04 0.61
N SER A 161 11.49 17.61 -0.58
CA SER A 161 11.51 16.85 -1.82
C SER A 161 12.86 16.19 -2.08
N ILE A 162 12.87 15.15 -2.92
CA ILE A 162 14.10 14.44 -3.34
C ILE A 162 15.13 15.42 -3.94
N GLN A 163 14.65 16.44 -4.70
CA GLN A 163 15.53 17.45 -5.31
C GLN A 163 16.12 18.40 -4.27
N GLU A 164 15.33 18.87 -3.31
CA GLU A 164 15.81 19.70 -2.21
C GLU A 164 16.83 18.97 -1.36
N LEU A 165 16.58 17.68 -1.04
CA LEU A 165 17.54 16.84 -0.33
C LEU A 165 18.85 16.66 -1.14
N ALA A 166 18.76 16.48 -2.45
CA ALA A 166 19.94 16.33 -3.31
C ALA A 166 20.77 17.63 -3.38
N ASN A 167 20.10 18.79 -3.37
CA ASN A 167 20.72 20.09 -3.46
C ASN A 167 21.16 20.67 -2.09
N GLY A 168 20.79 20.01 -0.99
CA GLY A 168 21.02 20.50 0.36
C GLY A 168 20.23 21.78 0.68
N GLN A 169 19.05 21.93 0.06
CA GLN A 169 18.17 23.09 0.17
C GLN A 169 16.94 22.73 1.00
N TRP A 170 16.99 22.93 2.32
CA TRP A 170 15.82 22.83 3.20
C TRP A 170 15.88 23.95 4.23
N GLU A 171 15.19 25.03 3.93
CA GLU A 171 15.05 26.15 4.85
C GLU A 171 13.92 25.91 5.86
N GLY A 172 14.09 26.40 7.08
CA GLY A 172 13.08 26.26 8.15
C GLY A 172 13.21 25.02 9.06
N PHE A 173 14.11 24.07 8.75
CA PHE A 173 14.35 22.88 9.58
C PHE A 173 15.71 22.99 10.32
N SER A 174 15.78 23.86 11.31
CA SER A 174 17.01 24.31 11.97
C SER A 174 17.81 23.20 12.69
N HIS A 175 17.14 22.12 13.12
CA HIS A 175 17.82 21.00 13.80
C HIS A 175 18.45 19.99 12.84
N LEU A 176 18.33 20.21 11.52
CA LEU A 176 18.82 19.30 10.50
C LEU A 176 20.12 19.85 9.87
N GLU A 177 21.27 19.42 10.37
CA GLU A 177 22.57 19.85 9.87
C GLU A 177 22.88 19.22 8.50
N LYS A 178 23.19 20.06 7.51
CA LYS A 178 23.46 19.61 6.11
C LYS A 178 24.59 18.59 6.02
N ASN A 179 25.70 18.83 6.75
CA ASN A 179 26.83 17.90 6.75
C ASN A 179 26.45 16.53 7.31
N THR A 180 25.71 16.49 8.40
CA THR A 180 25.26 15.24 9.03
C THR A 180 24.35 14.46 8.09
N VAL A 181 23.40 15.11 7.43
CA VAL A 181 22.52 14.48 6.44
C VAL A 181 23.32 13.89 5.27
N ALA A 182 24.32 14.63 4.76
CA ALA A 182 25.17 14.16 3.67
C ALA A 182 25.98 12.91 4.06
N VAL A 183 26.56 12.89 5.26
CA VAL A 183 27.31 11.74 5.79
C VAL A 183 26.38 10.54 5.98
N CYS A 184 25.20 10.72 6.58
CA CYS A 184 24.21 9.66 6.76
C CYS A 184 23.73 9.07 5.44
N LYS A 185 23.48 9.92 4.43
CA LYS A 185 23.10 9.50 3.08
C LYS A 185 24.18 8.64 2.44
N LYS A 186 25.44 9.07 2.51
CA LYS A 186 26.60 8.35 1.97
C LYS A 186 26.79 6.99 2.66
N ALA A 187 26.72 6.94 3.98
CA ALA A 187 26.81 5.69 4.74
C ALA A 187 25.69 4.70 4.36
N LEU A 188 24.45 5.18 4.22
CA LEU A 188 23.33 4.34 3.79
C LEU A 188 23.51 3.81 2.36
N GLU A 189 24.07 4.62 1.45
CA GLU A 189 24.42 4.19 0.08
C GLU A 189 25.50 3.12 0.08
N GLY A 190 26.46 3.18 1.00
CA GLY A 190 27.49 2.14 1.18
C GLY A 190 26.91 0.76 1.55
N GLN A 191 25.71 0.71 2.14
CA GLN A 191 25.03 -0.54 2.52
C GLN A 191 24.04 -1.05 1.45
N SER A 192 24.11 -0.55 0.23
CA SER A 192 23.17 -0.91 -0.87
C SER A 192 23.18 -2.41 -1.22
N THR A 193 24.30 -3.10 -1.04
CA THR A 193 24.38 -4.56 -1.25
C THR A 193 23.60 -5.36 -0.21
N ALA A 194 23.53 -4.89 1.03
CA ALA A 194 22.82 -5.55 2.13
C ALA A 194 21.34 -5.15 2.21
N LEU A 195 21.01 -3.91 1.84
CA LEU A 195 19.65 -3.37 1.89
C LEU A 195 18.86 -3.60 0.59
N GLY A 196 19.55 -3.95 -0.50
CA GLY A 196 18.93 -4.05 -1.83
C GLY A 196 18.54 -2.68 -2.41
N THR A 197 17.71 -2.68 -3.44
CA THR A 197 17.19 -1.45 -4.05
C THR A 197 16.09 -0.87 -3.17
N LEU A 198 16.39 0.26 -2.53
CA LEU A 198 15.42 0.99 -1.71
C LEU A 198 14.59 1.94 -2.58
N ASP A 199 13.30 2.06 -2.23
CA ASP A 199 12.47 3.16 -2.72
C ASP A 199 13.10 4.50 -2.30
N PRO A 200 13.15 5.52 -3.19
CA PRO A 200 13.75 6.82 -2.88
C PRO A 200 13.21 7.47 -1.61
N LYS A 201 11.90 7.37 -1.36
CA LYS A 201 11.28 7.93 -0.15
C LYS A 201 11.64 7.17 1.12
N ILE A 202 11.77 5.86 1.05
CA ILE A 202 12.27 5.05 2.18
C ILE A 202 13.72 5.41 2.47
N LYS A 203 14.54 5.59 1.43
CA LYS A 203 15.94 6.03 1.58
C LYS A 203 16.06 7.40 2.26
N GLU A 204 15.21 8.36 1.84
CA GLU A 204 15.15 9.67 2.51
C GLU A 204 14.76 9.56 3.98
N PHE A 205 13.70 8.82 4.27
CA PHE A 205 13.23 8.58 5.64
C PHE A 205 14.32 7.98 6.52
N LEU A 206 15.02 6.95 6.05
CA LEU A 206 16.13 6.34 6.80
C LEU A 206 17.30 7.31 6.97
N THR A 207 17.59 8.15 5.96
CA THR A 207 18.62 9.19 6.06
C THR A 207 18.28 10.21 7.14
N PHE A 208 17.04 10.72 7.16
CA PHE A 208 16.61 11.66 8.20
C PHE A 208 16.59 11.01 9.58
N LEU A 209 16.14 9.78 9.69
CA LEU A 209 16.11 9.05 10.94
C LEU A 209 17.53 8.87 11.54
N LEU A 210 18.54 8.58 10.69
CA LEU A 210 19.95 8.54 11.08
C LEU A 210 20.46 9.92 11.48
N ALA A 211 20.18 10.95 10.68
CA ALA A 211 20.64 12.31 10.96
C ALA A 211 20.08 12.89 12.26
N LEU A 212 18.91 12.41 12.69
CA LEU A 212 18.28 12.76 13.96
C LEU A 212 18.75 11.90 15.15
N ALA A 213 19.71 10.97 14.96
CA ALA A 213 20.23 10.15 16.05
C ALA A 213 20.80 11.00 17.18
N ASP A 214 20.51 10.59 18.42
CA ASP A 214 20.84 11.35 19.63
C ASP A 214 21.24 10.40 20.76
N ASN A 215 22.16 10.79 21.61
CA ASN A 215 22.60 10.00 22.77
C ASN A 215 21.58 9.94 23.92
N ARG A 216 20.43 10.62 23.78
CA ARG A 216 19.43 10.79 24.85
C ARG A 216 18.40 9.68 24.94
N LEU A 217 18.41 8.69 24.03
CA LEU A 217 17.43 7.60 24.09
C LEU A 217 17.59 6.76 25.35
N SER A 218 16.50 6.62 26.09
CA SER A 218 16.43 5.75 27.26
C SER A 218 16.50 4.27 26.85
N PRO A 219 17.20 3.44 27.61
CA PRO A 219 17.27 2.01 27.36
C PRO A 219 15.89 1.36 27.38
N LYS A 220 15.53 0.66 26.30
CA LYS A 220 14.32 -0.16 26.20
C LYS A 220 14.65 -1.54 25.67
N THR A 221 13.95 -2.55 26.18
CA THR A 221 14.05 -3.88 25.66
C THR A 221 13.25 -3.96 24.36
N ILE A 222 13.92 -4.16 23.23
CA ILE A 222 13.33 -4.37 21.91
C ILE A 222 13.57 -5.82 21.51
N SER A 223 12.50 -6.55 21.24
CA SER A 223 12.53 -7.96 20.82
C SER A 223 12.15 -8.11 19.33
N GLY A 224 12.46 -9.27 18.76
CA GLY A 224 12.03 -9.63 17.41
C GLY A 224 12.79 -8.93 16.28
N ILE A 225 14.07 -8.60 16.49
CA ILE A 225 14.96 -8.03 15.47
C ILE A 225 15.79 -9.16 14.84
N SER A 226 15.87 -9.17 13.50
CA SER A 226 16.73 -10.12 12.79
C SER A 226 18.22 -9.83 13.00
N LYS A 227 19.06 -10.86 12.89
CA LYS A 227 20.51 -10.71 12.99
C LYS A 227 21.06 -9.81 11.89
N ASP A 228 20.49 -9.89 10.69
CA ASP A 228 20.89 -9.09 9.53
C ASP A 228 20.64 -7.61 9.76
N ALA A 229 19.44 -7.25 10.23
CA ALA A 229 19.10 -5.87 10.58
C ALA A 229 20.06 -5.31 11.62
N LEU A 230 20.37 -6.11 12.65
CA LEU A 230 21.29 -5.70 13.70
C LEU A 230 22.73 -5.52 13.19
N THR A 231 23.16 -6.39 12.28
CA THR A 231 24.49 -6.32 11.66
C THR A 231 24.63 -5.09 10.77
N ILE A 232 23.63 -4.83 9.91
CA ILE A 232 23.58 -3.65 9.05
C ILE A 232 23.60 -2.36 9.89
N SER A 233 22.75 -2.31 10.92
CA SER A 233 22.69 -1.15 11.82
C SER A 233 24.01 -0.91 12.54
N LYS A 234 24.66 -1.96 13.08
CA LYS A 234 25.97 -1.84 13.74
C LYS A 234 27.04 -1.33 12.78
N THR A 235 27.07 -1.80 11.54
CA THR A 235 28.03 -1.36 10.52
C THR A 235 27.84 0.11 10.20
N LEU A 236 26.57 0.53 9.94
CA LEU A 236 26.21 1.93 9.69
C LEU A 236 26.65 2.86 10.84
N PHE A 237 26.28 2.52 12.05
CA PHE A 237 26.59 3.36 13.21
C PHE A 237 28.09 3.40 13.52
N LYS A 238 28.85 2.34 13.20
CA LYS A 238 30.31 2.35 13.28
C LYS A 238 30.90 3.34 12.26
N GLU A 239 30.51 3.26 10.99
CA GLU A 239 30.96 4.19 9.95
C GLU A 239 30.63 5.64 10.31
N LEU A 240 29.42 5.91 10.79
CA LEU A 240 28.97 7.24 11.22
C LEU A 240 29.76 7.76 12.45
N SER A 241 30.12 6.88 13.38
CA SER A 241 30.90 7.25 14.56
C SER A 241 32.34 7.65 14.19
N ASP A 242 32.91 6.97 13.21
CA ASP A 242 34.26 7.25 12.71
C ASP A 242 34.30 8.55 11.88
N GLU A 243 33.25 8.88 11.13
CA GLU A 243 33.22 10.04 10.22
C GLU A 243 32.61 11.31 10.85
N ALA A 244 31.65 11.22 11.77
CA ALA A 244 30.82 12.37 12.14
C ALA A 244 30.89 12.78 13.63
N SER A 245 30.60 11.92 14.58
CA SER A 245 30.66 12.27 16.00
C SER A 245 30.32 11.12 16.96
N SER A 246 30.71 11.28 18.24
CA SER A 246 30.44 10.36 19.36
C SER A 246 28.93 10.12 19.62
N ARG A 247 28.04 10.93 19.09
CA ARG A 247 26.56 10.75 19.23
C ARG A 247 26.04 9.43 18.65
N PHE A 248 26.78 8.82 17.72
CA PHE A 248 26.43 7.55 17.10
C PHE A 248 26.89 6.32 17.91
N TYR A 249 27.46 6.45 19.08
CA TYR A 249 27.89 5.33 19.94
C TYR A 249 26.77 4.74 20.83
N ASN A 250 25.54 5.25 20.77
CA ASN A 250 24.45 4.78 21.61
C ASN A 250 23.91 3.43 21.12
N ILE A 251 24.02 2.39 21.97
CA ILE A 251 23.51 1.04 21.68
C ILE A 251 22.00 1.07 21.43
N GLN A 252 21.25 1.89 22.14
CA GLN A 252 19.80 1.99 21.97
C GLN A 252 19.43 2.53 20.60
N GLU A 253 20.21 3.46 20.06
CA GLU A 253 20.05 3.96 18.68
C GLU A 253 20.24 2.83 17.67
N ILE A 254 21.31 2.06 17.81
CA ILE A 254 21.63 0.92 16.93
C ILE A 254 20.49 -0.09 16.92
N VAL A 255 19.97 -0.44 18.10
CA VAL A 255 18.89 -1.43 18.25
C VAL A 255 17.55 -0.89 17.68
N SER A 256 17.25 0.37 17.97
CA SER A 256 16.02 1.01 17.48
C SER A 256 16.03 1.19 15.96
N PHE A 257 17.17 1.58 15.39
CA PHE A 257 17.33 1.69 13.93
C PHE A 257 17.31 0.32 13.26
N ALA A 258 17.93 -0.70 13.86
CA ALA A 258 17.83 -2.08 13.37
C ALA A 258 16.36 -2.56 13.29
N LYS A 259 15.55 -2.23 14.29
CA LYS A 259 14.10 -2.54 14.27
C LYS A 259 13.40 -1.90 13.09
N ILE A 260 13.70 -0.65 12.77
CA ILE A 260 13.11 0.05 11.61
C ILE A 260 13.59 -0.58 10.30
N ILE A 261 14.89 -0.87 10.14
CA ILE A 261 15.36 -1.59 8.94
C ILE A 261 14.64 -2.91 8.77
N ASP A 262 14.51 -3.66 9.84
CA ASP A 262 13.84 -4.96 9.82
C ASP A 262 12.37 -4.83 9.36
N GLU A 263 11.64 -3.88 9.95
CA GLU A 263 10.23 -3.65 9.64
C GLU A 263 9.97 -3.01 8.28
N THR A 264 10.81 -2.06 7.85
CA THR A 264 10.55 -1.27 6.63
C THR A 264 11.22 -1.84 5.39
N VAL A 265 12.32 -2.56 5.55
CA VAL A 265 13.14 -3.05 4.45
C VAL A 265 13.15 -4.58 4.40
N LEU A 266 13.76 -5.24 5.39
CA LEU A 266 14.05 -6.67 5.31
C LEU A 266 12.79 -7.54 5.32
N LYS A 267 11.83 -7.26 6.21
CA LYS A 267 10.54 -7.97 6.25
C LYS A 267 9.57 -7.59 5.13
N ARG A 268 9.91 -6.59 4.32
CA ARG A 268 9.11 -6.10 3.20
C ARG A 268 9.89 -6.07 1.89
N GLN A 269 10.86 -6.97 1.72
CA GLN A 269 11.55 -7.14 0.45
C GLN A 269 10.60 -7.67 -0.61
N GLU A 270 10.84 -7.28 -1.87
CA GLU A 270 10.10 -7.80 -3.00
C GLU A 270 10.27 -9.30 -3.09
N VAL A 271 9.15 -9.97 -3.02
CA VAL A 271 9.10 -11.39 -3.32
C VAL A 271 8.76 -11.54 -4.80
N PRO A 272 9.50 -12.33 -5.59
CA PRO A 272 9.12 -12.59 -6.96
C PRO A 272 7.66 -13.08 -7.02
N LEU A 273 6.96 -12.66 -8.03
CA LEU A 273 5.55 -12.80 -8.45
C LEU A 273 4.74 -14.06 -8.09
N TYR A 274 5.22 -14.96 -7.26
CA TYR A 274 4.51 -16.18 -6.89
C TYR A 274 3.90 -16.06 -5.50
N ARG A 275 2.57 -16.18 -5.42
CA ARG A 275 1.69 -16.16 -4.22
C ARG A 275 2.05 -17.18 -3.13
N GLU A 276 3.19 -17.81 -3.20
CA GLU A 276 3.53 -18.98 -2.40
C GLU A 276 4.81 -18.83 -1.58
N ARG A 277 5.28 -17.59 -1.37
CA ARG A 277 6.35 -17.30 -0.42
C ARG A 277 5.78 -16.90 0.93
N PHE A 278 6.20 -17.60 1.91
CA PHE A 278 5.83 -17.46 3.33
C PHE A 278 6.74 -16.48 4.09
N ASP A 279 7.37 -15.53 3.42
CA ASP A 279 8.54 -14.84 3.95
C ASP A 279 8.25 -13.61 4.80
N SER A 280 7.03 -13.10 4.87
CA SER A 280 6.76 -11.97 5.74
C SER A 280 5.29 -11.87 6.14
N GLU A 281 5.05 -11.53 7.38
CA GLU A 281 3.77 -11.09 7.92
C GLU A 281 3.09 -10.04 7.02
N PHE A 282 3.90 -9.15 6.43
CA PHE A 282 3.43 -8.14 5.51
C PHE A 282 2.85 -8.71 4.20
N TYR A 283 3.47 -9.74 3.63
CA TYR A 283 2.94 -10.45 2.45
C TYR A 283 1.55 -11.02 2.73
N TYR A 284 1.39 -11.64 3.90
CA TYR A 284 0.09 -12.17 4.33
C TYR A 284 -0.93 -11.07 4.55
N SER A 285 -0.56 -9.96 5.15
CA SER A 285 -1.46 -8.83 5.35
C SER A 285 -1.99 -8.29 4.02
N VAL A 286 -1.15 -8.20 2.99
CA VAL A 286 -1.58 -7.79 1.63
C VAL A 286 -2.47 -8.86 0.99
N SER A 287 -2.13 -10.14 1.12
CA SER A 287 -2.97 -11.24 0.63
C SER A 287 -4.31 -11.26 1.35
N GLN A 288 -4.32 -11.14 2.66
CA GLN A 288 -5.53 -11.09 3.47
C GLN A 288 -6.44 -9.90 3.11
N LEU A 289 -5.86 -8.74 2.79
CA LEU A 289 -6.62 -7.59 2.29
C LEU A 289 -7.36 -7.97 1.00
N ILE A 290 -6.66 -8.55 0.01
CA ILE A 290 -7.27 -8.95 -1.26
C ILE A 290 -8.33 -10.03 -1.05
N ASP A 291 -8.04 -11.04 -0.25
CA ASP A 291 -8.96 -12.15 0.02
C ASP A 291 -10.22 -11.67 0.76
N SER A 292 -10.07 -10.78 1.74
CA SER A 292 -11.20 -10.21 2.48
C SER A 292 -12.07 -9.33 1.59
N VAL A 293 -11.46 -8.42 0.80
CA VAL A 293 -12.22 -7.60 -0.16
C VAL A 293 -12.91 -8.47 -1.20
N SER A 294 -12.25 -9.52 -1.73
CA SER A 294 -12.86 -10.48 -2.66
C SER A 294 -14.07 -11.18 -2.05
N ARG A 295 -13.96 -11.59 -0.80
CA ARG A 295 -15.05 -12.27 -0.06
C ARG A 295 -16.26 -11.37 0.16
N PHE A 296 -16.03 -10.13 0.60
CA PHE A 296 -17.10 -9.17 0.85
C PHE A 296 -17.78 -8.70 -0.45
N THR A 297 -17.03 -8.48 -1.52
CA THR A 297 -17.56 -7.99 -2.79
C THR A 297 -18.10 -9.11 -3.69
N LYS A 298 -17.78 -10.38 -3.41
CA LYS A 298 -18.02 -11.54 -4.31
C LYS A 298 -17.32 -11.41 -5.66
N ILE A 299 -16.25 -10.63 -5.73
CA ILE A 299 -15.43 -10.43 -6.93
C ILE A 299 -14.09 -11.11 -6.70
N ASP A 300 -13.67 -11.97 -7.62
CA ASP A 300 -12.43 -12.75 -7.48
C ASP A 300 -11.19 -11.92 -7.86
N PHE A 301 -10.87 -10.93 -7.02
CA PHE A 301 -9.67 -10.11 -7.17
C PHE A 301 -8.36 -10.90 -7.07
N ILE A 302 -8.41 -12.12 -6.51
CA ILE A 302 -7.24 -13.01 -6.37
C ILE A 302 -6.63 -13.37 -7.74
N ARG A 303 -7.44 -13.36 -8.80
CA ARG A 303 -6.98 -13.61 -10.17
C ARG A 303 -6.08 -12.52 -10.74
N ASP A 304 -6.17 -11.29 -10.22
CA ASP A 304 -5.33 -10.19 -10.70
C ASP A 304 -3.97 -10.16 -9.99
N LYS A 305 -2.96 -10.80 -10.59
CA LYS A 305 -1.58 -10.79 -10.08
C LYS A 305 -0.98 -9.39 -9.99
N ALA A 306 -1.36 -8.49 -10.89
CA ALA A 306 -0.87 -7.12 -10.91
C ALA A 306 -1.42 -6.31 -9.73
N LEU A 307 -2.66 -6.59 -9.30
CA LEU A 307 -3.25 -5.95 -8.11
C LEU A 307 -2.40 -6.22 -6.87
N PHE A 308 -2.00 -7.48 -6.65
CA PHE A 308 -1.13 -7.82 -5.52
C PHE A 308 0.17 -7.01 -5.55
N THR A 309 0.85 -6.99 -6.70
CA THR A 309 2.12 -6.28 -6.86
C THR A 309 1.96 -4.79 -6.57
N PHE A 310 0.93 -4.14 -7.13
CA PHE A 310 0.69 -2.71 -6.91
C PHE A 310 0.32 -2.39 -5.46
N LEU A 311 -0.53 -3.20 -4.83
CA LEU A 311 -0.88 -3.03 -3.42
C LEU A 311 0.33 -3.27 -2.51
N PHE A 312 1.16 -4.27 -2.81
CA PHE A 312 2.36 -4.56 -2.06
C PHE A 312 3.32 -3.37 -2.04
N HIS A 313 3.61 -2.79 -3.22
CA HIS A 313 4.48 -1.61 -3.33
C HIS A 313 3.89 -0.38 -2.65
N HIS A 314 2.59 -0.12 -2.89
CA HIS A 314 1.89 1.00 -2.26
C HIS A 314 1.94 0.90 -0.73
N LEU A 315 1.49 -0.23 -0.17
CA LEU A 315 1.40 -0.42 1.27
C LEU A 315 2.78 -0.47 1.93
N LYS A 316 3.79 -1.03 1.27
CA LYS A 316 5.18 -0.99 1.73
C LYS A 316 5.64 0.44 1.98
N LEU A 317 5.39 1.33 1.02
CA LEU A 317 5.75 2.74 1.13
C LEU A 317 4.89 3.46 2.18
N ALA A 318 3.57 3.31 2.13
CA ALA A 318 2.64 3.97 3.03
C ALA A 318 2.84 3.58 4.51
N LEU A 319 3.26 2.34 4.78
CA LEU A 319 3.60 1.88 6.13
C LEU A 319 4.98 2.37 6.61
N ALA A 320 5.92 2.59 5.70
CA ALA A 320 7.24 3.12 6.04
C ALA A 320 7.20 4.65 6.24
N VAL A 321 6.61 5.35 5.28
CA VAL A 321 6.54 6.82 5.20
C VAL A 321 5.10 7.24 4.87
N PRO A 322 4.18 7.18 5.86
CA PRO A 322 2.79 7.57 5.64
C PRO A 322 2.68 9.06 5.28
N VAL A 323 1.73 9.40 4.41
CA VAL A 323 1.38 10.80 4.12
C VAL A 323 0.61 11.35 5.32
N LEU A 324 1.20 12.32 6.01
CA LEU A 324 0.59 12.90 7.23
C LEU A 324 -0.56 13.83 6.88
N TYR A 325 -0.35 14.74 5.93
CA TYR A 325 -1.32 15.75 5.49
C TYR A 325 -1.35 15.77 3.97
N PRO A 326 -2.39 15.18 3.33
CA PRO A 326 -2.50 15.18 1.88
C PRO A 326 -2.71 16.60 1.34
N GLU A 327 -2.11 16.91 0.20
CA GLU A 327 -2.35 18.17 -0.50
C GLU A 327 -3.80 18.28 -0.99
N GLY A 328 -4.30 19.52 -1.12
CA GLY A 328 -5.68 19.79 -1.52
C GLY A 328 -6.08 19.19 -2.87
N SER A 329 -5.16 19.15 -3.84
CA SER A 329 -5.35 18.49 -5.15
C SER A 329 -5.47 16.98 -5.02
N SER A 330 -4.60 16.36 -4.24
CA SER A 330 -4.59 14.92 -3.95
C SER A 330 -5.82 14.50 -3.16
N TYR A 331 -6.26 15.33 -2.22
CA TYR A 331 -7.50 15.11 -1.47
C TYR A 331 -8.74 15.17 -2.38
N HIS A 332 -8.75 16.07 -3.38
CA HIS A 332 -9.84 16.15 -4.35
C HIS A 332 -9.94 14.87 -5.20
N VAL A 333 -8.81 14.36 -5.69
CA VAL A 333 -8.78 13.07 -6.42
C VAL A 333 -9.29 11.92 -5.54
N ALA A 334 -8.82 11.84 -4.29
CA ALA A 334 -9.28 10.83 -3.34
C ALA A 334 -10.80 10.90 -3.12
N SER A 335 -11.36 12.10 -2.94
CA SER A 335 -12.81 12.29 -2.76
C SER A 335 -13.62 11.88 -3.99
N LEU A 336 -13.10 12.09 -5.20
CA LEU A 336 -13.74 11.63 -6.44
C LEU A 336 -13.74 10.10 -6.55
N VAL A 337 -12.63 9.45 -6.17
CA VAL A 337 -12.54 7.99 -6.14
C VAL A 337 -13.55 7.41 -5.16
N THR A 338 -13.62 7.97 -3.94
CA THR A 338 -14.59 7.55 -2.92
C THR A 338 -16.03 7.67 -3.41
N LYS A 339 -16.40 8.83 -3.99
CA LYS A 339 -17.76 9.03 -4.51
C LYS A 339 -18.14 8.09 -5.64
N LYS A 340 -17.19 7.77 -6.53
CA LYS A 340 -17.43 6.85 -7.66
C LYS A 340 -17.47 5.39 -7.24
N ASN A 341 -16.81 5.02 -6.16
CA ASN A 341 -16.67 3.64 -5.71
C ASN A 341 -17.05 3.52 -4.23
N GLU A 342 -18.11 4.16 -3.79
CA GLU A 342 -18.51 4.28 -2.37
C GLU A 342 -18.57 2.92 -1.67
N TYR A 343 -19.32 1.98 -2.22
CA TYR A 343 -19.44 0.64 -1.66
C TYR A 343 -18.08 -0.10 -1.54
N LEU A 344 -17.24 -0.03 -2.58
CA LEU A 344 -15.91 -0.65 -2.57
C LEU A 344 -15.00 0.03 -1.54
N ASN A 345 -15.09 1.36 -1.43
CA ASN A 345 -14.33 2.14 -0.46
C ASN A 345 -14.72 1.82 0.98
N ASP A 346 -15.99 1.59 1.26
CA ASP A 346 -16.47 1.21 2.59
C ASP A 346 -15.92 -0.15 3.01
N ILE A 347 -15.95 -1.14 2.11
CA ILE A 347 -15.37 -2.47 2.36
C ILE A 347 -13.86 -2.37 2.57
N VAL A 348 -13.14 -1.68 1.67
CA VAL A 348 -11.69 -1.51 1.79
C VAL A 348 -11.34 -0.81 3.09
N SER A 349 -12.07 0.24 3.47
CA SER A 349 -11.87 0.96 4.73
C SER A 349 -12.06 0.07 5.96
N LEU A 350 -13.07 -0.79 5.94
CA LEU A 350 -13.32 -1.75 7.01
C LEU A 350 -12.15 -2.73 7.15
N VAL A 351 -11.76 -3.35 6.03
CA VAL A 351 -10.72 -4.39 6.01
C VAL A 351 -9.33 -3.82 6.34
N VAL A 352 -9.00 -2.63 5.86
CA VAL A 352 -7.73 -1.95 6.17
C VAL A 352 -7.60 -1.65 7.66
N ARG A 353 -8.69 -1.22 8.31
CA ARG A 353 -8.72 -0.95 9.77
C ARG A 353 -8.47 -2.19 10.61
N ASP A 354 -8.88 -3.36 10.13
CA ASP A 354 -8.71 -4.62 10.83
C ASP A 354 -7.29 -5.19 10.68
N ILE A 355 -6.67 -5.03 9.49
CA ILE A 355 -5.40 -5.69 9.16
C ILE A 355 -4.19 -4.80 9.46
N PHE A 356 -4.30 -3.47 9.23
CA PHE A 356 -3.15 -2.57 9.26
C PHE A 356 -3.14 -1.63 10.47
N PRO A 357 -1.95 -1.11 10.84
CA PRO A 357 -1.83 -0.16 11.96
C PRO A 357 -2.69 1.11 11.76
N SER A 358 -3.16 1.67 12.87
CA SER A 358 -4.09 2.81 12.88
C SER A 358 -3.57 4.07 12.16
N TYR A 359 -2.26 4.26 12.04
CA TYR A 359 -1.70 5.41 11.31
C TYR A 359 -1.89 5.33 9.79
N LEU A 360 -2.23 4.15 9.24
CA LEU A 360 -2.65 3.98 7.85
C LEU A 360 -4.15 4.31 7.64
N ASN A 361 -4.94 4.43 8.72
CA ASN A 361 -6.37 4.70 8.67
C ASN A 361 -6.68 6.17 8.38
N SER A 362 -6.42 6.61 7.15
CA SER A 362 -6.85 7.90 6.64
C SER A 362 -7.77 7.71 5.42
N GLU A 363 -8.73 8.63 5.24
CA GLU A 363 -9.61 8.62 4.06
C GLU A 363 -8.81 8.67 2.75
N TYR A 364 -7.68 9.36 2.77
CA TYR A 364 -6.77 9.45 1.64
C TYR A 364 -6.19 8.08 1.27
N GLU A 365 -5.60 7.36 2.23
CA GLU A 365 -5.02 6.02 1.99
C GLU A 365 -6.09 5.00 1.60
N HIS A 366 -7.24 5.02 2.25
CA HIS A 366 -8.36 4.16 1.87
C HIS A 366 -8.79 4.39 0.42
N SER A 367 -8.85 5.65 -0.01
CA SER A 367 -9.20 5.99 -1.39
C SER A 367 -8.15 5.50 -2.40
N LEU A 368 -6.86 5.61 -2.08
CA LEU A 368 -5.80 5.12 -2.94
C LEU A 368 -5.80 3.59 -3.04
N ILE A 369 -5.99 2.89 -1.92
CA ILE A 369 -6.15 1.44 -1.90
C ILE A 369 -7.38 1.03 -2.72
N THR A 370 -8.50 1.72 -2.55
CA THR A 370 -9.73 1.51 -3.32
C THR A 370 -9.48 1.69 -4.83
N LEU A 371 -8.66 2.68 -5.21
CA LEU A 371 -8.31 2.90 -6.61
C LEU A 371 -7.58 1.72 -7.23
N HIS A 372 -6.73 1.00 -6.47
CA HIS A 372 -6.09 -0.22 -6.96
C HIS A 372 -7.12 -1.31 -7.27
N PHE A 373 -8.10 -1.52 -6.40
CA PHE A 373 -9.18 -2.46 -6.63
C PHE A 373 -10.09 -2.03 -7.80
N ALA A 374 -10.47 -0.76 -7.86
CA ALA A 374 -11.26 -0.21 -8.97
C ALA A 374 -10.52 -0.32 -10.32
N SER A 375 -9.19 -0.12 -10.32
CA SER A 375 -8.35 -0.32 -11.51
C SER A 375 -8.28 -1.79 -11.93
N SER A 376 -8.29 -2.73 -10.97
CA SER A 376 -8.33 -4.15 -11.24
C SER A 376 -9.60 -4.56 -11.98
N LEU A 377 -10.76 -4.03 -11.58
CA LEU A 377 -12.05 -4.29 -12.26
C LEU A 377 -12.03 -3.89 -13.75
N ARG A 378 -11.25 -2.84 -14.08
CA ARG A 378 -11.22 -2.27 -15.44
C ARG A 378 -10.10 -2.84 -16.32
N ARG A 379 -9.17 -3.60 -15.74
CA ARG A 379 -7.95 -4.04 -16.44
C ARG A 379 -8.16 -5.27 -17.29
N SER A 380 -9.00 -6.18 -16.86
CA SER A 380 -9.18 -7.50 -17.49
C SER A 380 -10.61 -8.01 -17.35
N PRO A 381 -11.12 -8.75 -18.33
CA PRO A 381 -12.40 -9.47 -18.21
C PRO A 381 -12.35 -10.61 -17.19
N ASP A 382 -11.16 -11.07 -16.79
CA ASP A 382 -11.01 -12.22 -15.89
C ASP A 382 -11.52 -11.94 -14.47
N ILE A 383 -11.58 -10.66 -14.08
CA ILE A 383 -11.94 -10.26 -12.72
C ILE A 383 -13.46 -10.03 -12.60
N TYR A 384 -14.01 -9.18 -13.48
CA TYR A 384 -15.42 -8.83 -13.45
C TYR A 384 -15.92 -8.45 -14.85
N PRO A 385 -16.15 -9.45 -15.72
CA PRO A 385 -16.56 -9.20 -17.09
C PRO A 385 -17.97 -8.67 -17.18
N ILE A 386 -18.22 -7.81 -18.18
CA ILE A 386 -19.54 -7.49 -18.67
C ILE A 386 -19.78 -8.17 -20.02
N HIS A 387 -21.02 -8.55 -20.27
CA HIS A 387 -21.46 -9.18 -21.51
C HIS A 387 -22.24 -8.16 -22.35
N VAL A 388 -21.79 -7.96 -23.58
CA VAL A 388 -22.37 -6.98 -24.51
C VAL A 388 -23.04 -7.67 -25.67
N LEU A 389 -24.27 -7.27 -25.99
CA LEU A 389 -24.95 -7.63 -27.23
C LEU A 389 -24.76 -6.51 -28.25
N LEU A 390 -24.11 -6.80 -29.38
CA LEU A 390 -23.99 -5.89 -30.52
C LEU A 390 -24.94 -6.30 -31.64
N VAL A 391 -25.91 -5.45 -31.91
CA VAL A 391 -26.87 -5.66 -32.99
C VAL A 391 -26.41 -4.88 -34.23
N THR A 392 -26.11 -5.61 -35.31
CA THR A 392 -25.58 -4.96 -36.51
C THR A 392 -25.85 -5.77 -37.76
N ASP A 393 -26.22 -5.08 -38.84
CA ASP A 393 -26.35 -5.66 -40.20
C ASP A 393 -25.17 -5.19 -41.09
N GLU A 394 -24.13 -4.66 -40.49
CA GLU A 394 -22.93 -4.19 -41.21
C GLU A 394 -22.06 -5.37 -41.68
N ARG A 395 -21.16 -5.07 -42.62
CA ARG A 395 -20.22 -6.10 -43.15
C ARG A 395 -19.28 -6.57 -42.06
N PRO A 396 -18.86 -7.85 -42.09
CA PRO A 396 -18.02 -8.45 -41.04
C PRO A 396 -16.73 -7.66 -40.73
N LEU A 397 -16.11 -7.03 -41.73
CA LEU A 397 -14.92 -6.21 -41.52
C LEU A 397 -15.20 -4.99 -40.61
N MET A 398 -16.34 -4.33 -40.83
CA MET A 398 -16.75 -3.17 -40.02
C MET A 398 -17.08 -3.57 -38.59
N THR A 399 -17.81 -4.64 -38.45
CA THR A 399 -18.16 -5.24 -37.16
C THR A 399 -16.90 -5.60 -36.36
N ASN A 400 -15.93 -6.27 -36.99
CA ASN A 400 -14.67 -6.64 -36.33
C ASN A 400 -13.84 -5.42 -35.91
N LEU A 401 -13.82 -4.36 -36.72
CA LEU A 401 -13.15 -3.11 -36.36
C LEU A 401 -13.81 -2.43 -35.15
N LEU A 402 -15.13 -2.44 -35.08
CA LEU A 402 -15.87 -1.91 -33.93
C LEU A 402 -15.60 -2.73 -32.68
N ILE A 403 -15.67 -4.07 -32.76
CA ILE A 403 -15.35 -4.98 -31.65
C ILE A 403 -13.94 -4.74 -31.14
N THR A 404 -12.96 -4.65 -32.03
CA THR A 404 -11.55 -4.39 -31.64
C THR A 404 -11.42 -3.06 -30.91
N LYS A 405 -12.07 -2.01 -31.39
CA LYS A 405 -12.09 -0.71 -30.69
C LYS A 405 -12.74 -0.82 -29.32
N MET A 406 -13.88 -1.51 -29.20
CA MET A 406 -14.54 -1.73 -27.90
C MET A 406 -13.63 -2.45 -26.90
N GLN A 407 -12.95 -3.50 -27.32
CA GLN A 407 -12.01 -4.25 -26.47
C GLN A 407 -10.80 -3.42 -26.02
N ILE A 408 -10.34 -2.51 -26.86
CA ILE A 408 -9.24 -1.58 -26.53
C ILE A 408 -9.67 -0.56 -25.46
N ILE A 409 -10.86 0.05 -25.61
CA ILE A 409 -11.35 1.09 -24.70
C ILE A 409 -11.94 0.54 -23.41
N ALA A 410 -12.43 -0.71 -23.44
CA ALA A 410 -13.06 -1.40 -22.32
C ALA A 410 -12.54 -2.85 -22.21
N PRO A 411 -11.30 -3.04 -21.71
CA PRO A 411 -10.69 -4.37 -21.57
C PRO A 411 -11.47 -5.33 -20.67
N PHE A 412 -12.37 -4.81 -19.83
CA PHE A 412 -13.24 -5.58 -18.95
C PHE A 412 -14.49 -6.17 -19.64
N VAL A 413 -14.68 -5.90 -20.93
CA VAL A 413 -15.72 -6.57 -21.72
C VAL A 413 -15.28 -8.00 -22.01
N GLY A 414 -15.99 -8.98 -21.43
CA GLY A 414 -15.65 -10.40 -21.55
C GLY A 414 -16.15 -11.01 -22.85
N GLN A 415 -17.43 -10.86 -23.13
CA GLN A 415 -18.06 -11.41 -24.32
C GLN A 415 -18.85 -10.35 -25.08
N ILE A 416 -18.62 -10.29 -26.38
CA ILE A 416 -19.44 -9.50 -27.30
C ILE A 416 -20.15 -10.49 -28.22
N LYS A 417 -21.48 -10.64 -28.05
CA LYS A 417 -22.30 -11.42 -28.97
C LYS A 417 -22.81 -10.51 -30.07
N VAL A 418 -22.52 -10.90 -31.32
CA VAL A 418 -22.98 -10.16 -32.48
C VAL A 418 -24.20 -10.87 -33.08
N VAL A 419 -25.24 -10.11 -33.38
CA VAL A 419 -26.45 -10.59 -33.99
C VAL A 419 -26.97 -9.63 -35.05
N SER A 420 -27.68 -10.14 -36.06
CA SER A 420 -28.40 -9.28 -37.01
C SER A 420 -29.71 -8.78 -36.42
N SER A 421 -30.24 -7.68 -36.98
CA SER A 421 -31.55 -7.16 -36.57
C SER A 421 -32.66 -8.16 -36.72
N SER A 422 -32.55 -9.11 -37.67
CA SER A 422 -33.54 -10.19 -37.93
C SER A 422 -33.50 -11.36 -36.94
N GLU A 423 -32.39 -11.50 -36.19
CA GLU A 423 -32.21 -12.61 -35.24
C GLU A 423 -32.59 -12.24 -33.80
N LEU A 424 -33.02 -11.02 -33.54
CA LEU A 424 -33.31 -10.50 -32.20
C LEU A 424 -34.51 -11.18 -31.52
N GLU A 425 -35.53 -11.64 -32.29
CA GLU A 425 -36.76 -12.23 -31.72
C GLU A 425 -36.54 -13.51 -30.90
N GLY A 426 -35.36 -14.15 -31.03
CA GLY A 426 -35.02 -15.39 -30.31
C GLY A 426 -34.02 -15.20 -29.17
N ILE A 427 -33.61 -13.96 -28.83
CA ILE A 427 -32.53 -13.70 -27.89
C ILE A 427 -33.05 -13.19 -26.54
N ASP A 428 -32.60 -13.82 -25.47
CA ASP A 428 -32.82 -13.33 -24.12
C ASP A 428 -31.92 -12.11 -23.86
N LEU A 429 -32.50 -10.91 -23.90
CA LEU A 429 -31.78 -9.66 -23.65
C LEU A 429 -31.33 -9.51 -22.20
N GLN A 430 -31.93 -10.21 -21.24
CA GLN A 430 -31.56 -10.17 -19.83
C GLN A 430 -30.22 -10.90 -19.55
N ALA A 431 -29.76 -11.71 -20.50
CA ALA A 431 -28.47 -12.39 -20.43
C ALA A 431 -27.28 -11.45 -20.68
N PHE A 432 -27.53 -10.22 -21.14
CA PHE A 432 -26.50 -9.23 -21.44
C PHE A 432 -26.57 -8.03 -20.49
N ASP A 433 -25.42 -7.54 -20.11
CA ASP A 433 -25.29 -6.38 -19.23
C ASP A 433 -25.48 -5.07 -19.98
N TYR A 434 -25.20 -5.06 -21.29
CA TYR A 434 -25.35 -3.89 -22.14
C TYR A 434 -25.73 -4.28 -23.57
N THR A 435 -26.60 -3.48 -24.18
CA THR A 435 -27.06 -3.70 -25.55
C THR A 435 -26.78 -2.48 -26.41
N LEU A 436 -26.07 -2.69 -27.51
CA LEU A 436 -25.64 -1.66 -28.45
C LEU A 436 -26.05 -2.01 -29.87
N SER A 437 -26.47 -1.05 -30.68
CA SER A 437 -26.78 -1.27 -32.09
C SER A 437 -26.05 -0.27 -32.99
N THR A 438 -25.82 -0.67 -34.27
CA THR A 438 -25.23 0.23 -35.26
C THR A 438 -26.27 1.12 -35.94
N LYS A 439 -27.54 0.77 -35.83
CA LYS A 439 -28.69 1.53 -36.35
C LYS A 439 -29.89 1.38 -35.42
N PRO A 440 -30.81 2.34 -35.37
CA PRO A 440 -32.03 2.20 -34.58
C PRO A 440 -32.80 0.95 -35.00
N VAL A 441 -33.22 0.15 -34.00
CA VAL A 441 -33.98 -1.11 -34.21
C VAL A 441 -35.43 -0.87 -33.80
N VAL A 442 -36.36 -1.17 -34.69
CA VAL A 442 -37.79 -0.95 -34.43
C VAL A 442 -38.27 -1.85 -33.29
N GLY A 443 -38.93 -1.29 -32.29
CA GLY A 443 -39.44 -2.01 -31.13
C GLY A 443 -38.45 -2.18 -29.96
N TYR A 444 -37.21 -1.70 -30.09
CA TYR A 444 -36.19 -1.80 -29.05
C TYR A 444 -35.55 -0.42 -28.78
N GLN A 445 -35.21 -0.18 -27.51
CA GLN A 445 -34.48 1.02 -27.11
C GLN A 445 -33.02 0.62 -26.79
N PHE A 446 -32.19 0.54 -27.82
CA PHE A 446 -30.76 0.29 -27.68
C PHE A 446 -29.97 1.59 -27.85
N ASP A 447 -28.84 1.69 -27.16
CA ASP A 447 -27.89 2.72 -27.47
C ASP A 447 -27.34 2.51 -28.88
N THR A 448 -27.13 3.59 -29.61
CA THR A 448 -26.68 3.51 -31.02
C THR A 448 -25.28 4.10 -31.17
N ILE A 449 -24.44 3.40 -31.95
CA ILE A 449 -23.10 3.85 -32.30
C ILE A 449 -22.88 3.73 -33.82
N SER A 450 -22.18 4.66 -34.41
CA SER A 450 -21.82 4.56 -35.83
C SER A 450 -20.94 3.32 -36.09
N ALA A 451 -21.08 2.67 -37.24
CA ALA A 451 -20.18 1.59 -37.69
C ALA A 451 -18.71 2.07 -37.79
N PHE A 452 -18.49 3.38 -38.01
CA PHE A 452 -17.22 4.08 -37.92
C PHE A 452 -17.28 5.18 -36.87
N PRO A 453 -17.17 4.82 -35.58
CA PRO A 453 -17.34 5.78 -34.51
C PRO A 453 -16.23 6.84 -34.52
N SER A 454 -16.66 8.09 -34.35
CA SER A 454 -15.78 9.23 -34.07
C SER A 454 -15.10 9.11 -32.71
N ALA A 455 -14.09 9.90 -32.45
CA ALA A 455 -13.41 9.95 -31.16
C ALA A 455 -14.38 10.30 -30.01
N LYS A 456 -15.38 11.15 -30.27
CA LYS A 456 -16.42 11.52 -29.29
C LYS A 456 -17.33 10.35 -28.96
N GLU A 457 -17.84 9.63 -29.98
CA GLU A 457 -18.69 8.44 -29.78
C GLU A 457 -17.94 7.34 -29.04
N ILE A 458 -16.64 7.17 -29.29
CA ILE A 458 -15.78 6.22 -28.58
C ILE A 458 -15.68 6.57 -27.10
N LEU A 459 -15.49 7.85 -26.77
CA LEU A 459 -15.41 8.33 -25.39
C LEU A 459 -16.75 8.13 -24.66
N GLU A 460 -17.86 8.49 -25.31
CA GLU A 460 -19.22 8.30 -24.79
C GLU A 460 -19.53 6.81 -24.53
N LEU A 461 -19.13 5.94 -25.46
CA LEU A 461 -19.25 4.48 -25.29
C LEU A 461 -18.43 3.98 -24.12
N GLN A 462 -17.18 4.45 -23.98
CA GLN A 462 -16.30 4.08 -22.85
C GLN A 462 -16.93 4.45 -21.51
N GLU A 463 -17.42 5.66 -21.38
CA GLU A 463 -18.10 6.15 -20.18
C GLU A 463 -19.38 5.37 -19.88
N CYS A 464 -20.12 4.95 -20.93
CA CYS A 464 -21.31 4.16 -20.78
C CYS A 464 -21.00 2.74 -20.28
N LEU A 465 -20.04 2.04 -20.89
CA LEU A 465 -19.60 0.72 -20.46
C LEU A 465 -19.04 0.73 -19.03
N GLN A 466 -18.31 1.76 -18.63
CA GLN A 466 -17.83 1.94 -17.26
C GLN A 466 -18.98 2.10 -16.26
N ARG A 467 -20.00 2.92 -16.58
CA ARG A 467 -21.20 3.06 -15.75
C ARG A 467 -21.97 1.76 -15.61
N VAL A 468 -22.09 0.99 -16.70
CA VAL A 468 -22.74 -0.33 -16.66
C VAL A 468 -21.99 -1.24 -15.69
N GLN A 469 -20.67 -1.35 -15.78
CA GLN A 469 -19.86 -2.16 -14.86
C GLN A 469 -20.01 -1.70 -13.40
N GLU A 470 -19.95 -0.40 -13.13
CA GLU A 470 -20.13 0.17 -11.79
C GLU A 470 -21.53 -0.17 -11.23
N ASN A 471 -22.59 -0.02 -12.02
CA ASN A 471 -23.96 -0.30 -11.60
C ASN A 471 -24.21 -1.81 -11.34
N ILE A 472 -23.61 -2.69 -12.13
CA ILE A 472 -23.70 -4.14 -11.92
C ILE A 472 -23.01 -4.53 -10.63
N THR A 473 -21.85 -3.95 -10.34
CA THR A 473 -21.11 -4.19 -9.08
C THR A 473 -22.01 -3.86 -7.89
N VAL A 474 -22.69 -2.71 -7.87
CA VAL A 474 -23.65 -2.32 -6.83
C VAL A 474 -24.82 -3.28 -6.76
N ARG A 475 -25.46 -3.64 -7.88
CA ARG A 475 -26.64 -4.53 -7.90
C ARG A 475 -26.34 -5.95 -7.44
N ARG A 476 -25.16 -6.51 -7.76
CA ARG A 476 -24.77 -7.85 -7.30
C ARG A 476 -24.46 -7.87 -5.79
N THR A 477 -24.05 -6.76 -5.23
CA THR A 477 -23.78 -6.62 -3.81
C THR A 477 -25.03 -6.34 -2.97
N GLU A 478 -26.08 -5.75 -3.56
CA GLU A 478 -27.40 -5.59 -2.92
C GLU A 478 -28.21 -6.89 -2.85
N ARG A 479 -27.88 -7.93 -3.63
CA ARG A 479 -28.44 -9.27 -3.39
C ARG A 479 -27.93 -9.75 -2.04
N PRO A 480 -28.83 -10.23 -1.15
CA PRO A 480 -28.39 -10.76 0.12
C PRO A 480 -27.30 -11.77 -0.18
N VAL A 481 -26.13 -11.51 0.35
CA VAL A 481 -25.07 -12.48 0.45
C VAL A 481 -25.75 -13.67 1.11
N GLU A 482 -25.99 -14.74 0.36
CA GLU A 482 -25.94 -16.04 1.00
C GLU A 482 -24.57 -16.03 1.65
N THR A 483 -24.54 -15.69 2.92
CA THR A 483 -23.43 -16.01 3.76
C THR A 483 -23.15 -17.45 3.41
N ILE A 484 -22.00 -17.73 2.78
CA ILE A 484 -21.48 -19.08 2.83
C ILE A 484 -21.33 -19.27 4.32
N ALA A 485 -22.38 -19.84 4.91
CA ALA A 485 -22.46 -20.03 6.34
C ALA A 485 -21.18 -20.81 6.65
N PHE A 486 -20.38 -20.28 7.58
CA PHE A 486 -19.22 -20.98 8.07
C PHE A 486 -19.66 -22.42 8.36
N ASP A 487 -19.24 -23.35 7.51
CA ASP A 487 -19.59 -24.74 7.63
C ASP A 487 -18.58 -25.44 8.55
N LEU A 488 -18.87 -25.37 9.84
CA LEU A 488 -18.07 -26.05 10.86
C LEU A 488 -17.87 -27.54 10.52
N GLN A 489 -18.88 -28.21 9.95
CA GLN A 489 -18.80 -29.62 9.62
C GLN A 489 -17.81 -29.86 8.46
N ALA A 490 -17.80 -29.02 7.44
CA ALA A 490 -16.83 -29.08 6.35
C ALA A 490 -15.40 -28.83 6.86
N TYR A 491 -15.18 -27.86 7.75
CA TYR A 491 -13.87 -27.64 8.38
C TYR A 491 -13.42 -28.82 9.25
N LEU A 492 -14.30 -29.45 10.02
CA LEU A 492 -13.98 -30.64 10.80
C LEU A 492 -13.63 -31.84 9.91
N GLN A 493 -14.33 -32.00 8.79
CA GLN A 493 -14.00 -33.03 7.81
C GLN A 493 -12.64 -32.78 7.16
N ALA A 494 -12.37 -31.55 6.72
CA ALA A 494 -11.07 -31.14 6.17
C ALA A 494 -9.92 -31.37 7.16
N SER A 495 -10.10 -30.97 8.42
CA SER A 495 -9.15 -31.23 9.50
C SER A 495 -8.88 -32.73 9.69
N SER A 496 -9.95 -33.53 9.77
CA SER A 496 -9.84 -34.98 9.91
C SER A 496 -9.12 -35.63 8.72
N GLN A 497 -9.38 -35.18 7.51
CA GLN A 497 -8.71 -35.66 6.28
C GLN A 497 -7.20 -35.35 6.33
N LEU A 498 -6.81 -34.12 6.64
CA LEU A 498 -5.41 -33.70 6.69
C LEU A 498 -4.65 -34.43 7.81
N LEU A 499 -5.27 -34.59 8.98
CA LEU A 499 -4.67 -35.32 10.09
C LEU A 499 -4.52 -36.82 9.78
N LYS A 500 -5.49 -37.43 9.10
CA LYS A 500 -5.41 -38.81 8.63
C LYS A 500 -4.29 -39.03 7.62
N ASN A 501 -4.06 -38.07 6.75
CA ASN A 501 -3.06 -38.12 5.69
C ASN A 501 -1.67 -37.66 6.17
N PHE A 502 -1.56 -37.11 7.37
CA PHE A 502 -0.27 -36.70 7.95
C PHE A 502 0.63 -37.90 8.23
N ARG A 503 1.91 -37.78 7.82
CA ARG A 503 2.96 -38.81 8.10
C ARG A 503 4.27 -38.10 8.43
N LEU A 504 5.05 -38.77 9.31
CA LEU A 504 6.47 -38.50 9.48
C LEU A 504 7.24 -39.74 8.99
N MET A 505 8.17 -39.53 8.07
CA MET A 505 8.93 -40.58 7.41
C MET A 505 10.43 -40.36 7.62
N HIS A 506 11.17 -41.43 7.89
CA HIS A 506 12.63 -41.41 7.86
C HIS A 506 13.08 -41.89 6.48
N VAL A 507 13.93 -41.14 5.83
CA VAL A 507 14.30 -41.38 4.44
C VAL A 507 15.82 -41.40 4.28
N GLN A 508 16.31 -42.47 3.65
CA GLN A 508 17.68 -42.48 3.15
C GLN A 508 17.77 -41.54 1.97
N ASN A 509 18.66 -40.58 2.03
CA ASN A 509 18.78 -39.53 1.03
C ASN A 509 20.11 -39.60 0.28
N THR A 510 20.17 -38.94 -0.86
CA THR A 510 21.36 -38.80 -1.70
C THR A 510 22.20 -37.60 -1.26
N GLU A 511 23.38 -37.42 -1.86
CA GLU A 511 24.30 -36.32 -1.54
C GLU A 511 23.82 -34.96 -1.93
N THR A 512 22.86 -34.86 -2.91
CA THR A 512 22.35 -33.55 -3.41
C THR A 512 20.89 -33.39 -3.06
N PHE A 513 20.50 -32.12 -2.83
CA PHE A 513 19.12 -31.76 -2.49
C PHE A 513 18.13 -32.14 -3.61
N GLU A 514 18.49 -31.88 -4.85
CA GLU A 514 17.64 -32.16 -6.02
C GLU A 514 17.35 -33.66 -6.17
N LYS A 515 18.37 -34.51 -6.08
CA LYS A 515 18.19 -35.95 -6.15
C LYS A 515 17.40 -36.49 -4.95
N THR A 516 17.61 -35.90 -3.79
CA THR A 516 16.85 -36.22 -2.58
C THR A 516 15.37 -35.92 -2.75
N VAL A 517 15.01 -34.72 -3.25
CA VAL A 517 13.63 -34.36 -3.55
C VAL A 517 12.98 -35.30 -4.55
N PHE A 518 13.67 -35.68 -5.62
CA PHE A 518 13.19 -36.66 -6.60
C PHE A 518 12.83 -37.99 -5.93
N GLN A 519 13.75 -38.52 -5.14
CA GLN A 519 13.55 -39.78 -4.42
C GLN A 519 12.41 -39.71 -3.39
N LEU A 520 12.28 -38.58 -2.69
CA LEU A 520 11.23 -38.36 -1.70
C LEU A 520 9.84 -38.38 -2.35
N ILE A 521 9.67 -37.68 -3.47
CA ILE A 521 8.38 -37.59 -4.15
C ILE A 521 7.98 -38.93 -4.78
N GLN A 522 8.93 -39.69 -5.29
CA GLN A 522 8.67 -41.04 -5.82
C GLN A 522 8.15 -42.03 -4.74
N ASN A 523 8.51 -41.80 -3.48
CA ASN A 523 8.07 -42.63 -2.36
C ASN A 523 6.69 -42.23 -1.79
N LEU A 524 6.06 -41.18 -2.30
CA LEU A 524 4.74 -40.71 -1.84
C LEU A 524 3.61 -41.52 -2.49
N GLN A 525 2.73 -42.10 -1.67
CA GLN A 525 1.62 -42.93 -2.15
C GLN A 525 0.43 -42.18 -2.73
N LEU A 526 0.26 -40.89 -2.40
CA LEU A 526 -0.91 -40.08 -2.77
C LEU A 526 -0.66 -39.19 -3.99
N VAL A 527 0.28 -39.58 -4.85
CA VAL A 527 0.70 -38.82 -6.02
C VAL A 527 0.77 -39.70 -7.25
N ASN A 528 0.21 -39.23 -8.36
CA ASN A 528 0.39 -39.79 -9.69
C ASN A 528 1.41 -38.94 -10.46
N GLY A 529 2.30 -39.56 -11.26
CA GLY A 529 3.30 -38.82 -12.02
C GLY A 529 4.33 -38.12 -11.15
N ALA A 530 4.94 -38.88 -10.25
CA ALA A 530 5.93 -38.39 -9.27
C ALA A 530 7.08 -37.60 -9.91
N ASP A 531 7.57 -38.00 -11.10
CA ASP A 531 8.65 -37.31 -11.81
C ASP A 531 8.26 -35.89 -12.22
N TYR A 532 7.05 -35.72 -12.75
CA TYR A 532 6.52 -34.38 -13.10
C TYR A 532 6.39 -33.49 -11.86
N LEU A 533 5.91 -34.06 -10.75
CA LEU A 533 5.73 -33.30 -9.51
C LEU A 533 7.06 -32.91 -8.90
N ALA A 534 8.04 -33.81 -8.91
CA ALA A 534 9.39 -33.55 -8.44
C ALA A 534 10.08 -32.45 -9.27
N ASP A 535 10.01 -32.51 -10.60
CA ASP A 535 10.49 -31.46 -11.51
C ASP A 535 9.81 -30.11 -11.21
N LYS A 536 8.50 -30.11 -11.01
CA LYS A 536 7.74 -28.90 -10.70
C LYS A 536 8.18 -28.29 -9.38
N LEU A 537 8.38 -29.09 -8.34
CA LEU A 537 8.88 -28.65 -7.04
C LEU A 537 10.30 -28.12 -7.10
N LEU A 538 11.19 -28.77 -7.85
CA LEU A 538 12.59 -28.37 -8.01
C LEU A 538 12.72 -27.05 -8.79
N ARG A 539 12.05 -26.89 -9.91
CA ARG A 539 12.03 -25.61 -10.65
C ARG A 539 11.57 -24.47 -9.74
N ARG A 540 10.54 -24.74 -8.95
CA ARG A 540 10.03 -23.77 -7.99
C ARG A 540 11.02 -23.46 -6.87
N PHE A 541 11.76 -24.48 -6.41
CA PHE A 541 12.82 -24.30 -5.41
C PHE A 541 14.02 -23.54 -5.96
N GLU A 542 14.38 -23.70 -7.25
CA GLU A 542 15.43 -22.93 -7.92
C GLU A 542 15.06 -21.46 -8.02
N GLU A 543 13.80 -21.16 -8.38
CA GLU A 543 13.27 -19.81 -8.48
C GLU A 543 13.10 -19.18 -7.09
N SER A 544 12.80 -19.97 -6.10
CA SER A 544 12.39 -19.58 -4.75
C SER A 544 12.90 -20.57 -3.71
N PRO A 545 14.16 -20.44 -3.26
CA PRO A 545 14.70 -21.33 -2.23
C PRO A 545 13.89 -21.29 -0.94
N LEU A 546 13.53 -22.43 -0.40
CA LEU A 546 12.62 -22.58 0.74
C LEU A 546 13.28 -23.25 1.95
N ALA A 547 14.62 -23.29 2.02
CA ALA A 547 15.30 -23.67 3.26
C ALA A 547 15.24 -22.52 4.27
N ILE A 548 14.73 -22.80 5.47
CA ILE A 548 14.47 -21.81 6.51
C ILE A 548 15.77 -21.55 7.28
N PRO A 549 16.29 -20.33 7.32
CA PRO A 549 17.58 -20.01 7.91
C PRO A 549 17.69 -20.43 9.40
N ASN A 550 18.78 -21.06 9.76
CA ASN A 550 19.11 -21.46 11.13
C ASN A 550 18.13 -22.49 11.76
N THR A 551 17.36 -23.23 10.95
CA THR A 551 16.39 -24.21 11.46
C THR A 551 16.67 -25.64 11.04
N ASN A 552 17.54 -25.87 10.06
CA ASN A 552 17.76 -27.16 9.39
C ASN A 552 16.47 -27.69 8.71
N LEU A 553 15.49 -26.83 8.43
CA LEU A 553 14.24 -27.16 7.77
C LEU A 553 14.22 -26.65 6.33
N ALA A 554 13.57 -27.40 5.44
CA ALA A 554 13.14 -26.90 4.15
C ALA A 554 11.64 -27.17 3.98
N LEU A 555 10.93 -26.24 3.34
CA LEU A 555 9.51 -26.39 3.02
C LEU A 555 9.36 -26.60 1.50
N LEU A 556 8.74 -27.70 1.12
CA LEU A 556 8.34 -27.99 -0.25
C LEU A 556 6.82 -27.96 -0.33
N HIS A 557 6.27 -27.11 -1.17
CA HIS A 557 4.82 -27.06 -1.34
C HIS A 557 4.43 -26.80 -2.78
N THR A 558 3.36 -27.43 -3.21
CA THR A 558 2.77 -27.17 -4.52
C THR A 558 1.33 -27.62 -4.58
N GLN A 559 0.59 -27.07 -5.55
CA GLN A 559 -0.74 -27.53 -5.94
C GLN A 559 -0.65 -28.16 -7.33
N SER A 560 -1.19 -29.38 -7.49
CA SER A 560 -1.11 -30.11 -8.75
C SER A 560 -2.31 -31.04 -8.95
N HIS A 561 -2.65 -31.24 -10.23
CA HIS A 561 -3.62 -32.28 -10.64
C HIS A 561 -3.08 -33.72 -10.44
N THR A 562 -1.76 -33.87 -10.25
CA THR A 562 -1.12 -35.16 -9.96
C THR A 562 -1.21 -35.54 -8.49
N VAL A 563 -1.62 -34.65 -7.61
CA VAL A 563 -1.90 -34.92 -6.20
C VAL A 563 -3.31 -35.47 -6.09
N LEU A 564 -3.44 -36.70 -5.59
CA LEU A 564 -4.72 -37.40 -5.45
C LEU A 564 -5.53 -36.90 -4.26
N GLU A 565 -4.86 -36.69 -3.13
CA GLU A 565 -5.44 -36.14 -1.92
C GLU A 565 -4.45 -35.14 -1.29
N SER A 566 -4.97 -34.04 -0.75
CA SER A 566 -4.13 -33.07 -0.04
C SER A 566 -3.56 -33.64 1.23
N HIS A 567 -2.27 -33.44 1.45
CA HIS A 567 -1.56 -34.00 2.60
C HIS A 567 -0.33 -33.18 2.98
N PHE A 568 0.04 -33.34 4.24
CA PHE A 568 1.26 -32.81 4.82
C PHE A 568 2.15 -33.96 5.31
N VAL A 569 3.40 -33.96 4.89
CA VAL A 569 4.38 -34.99 5.26
C VAL A 569 5.63 -34.35 5.80
N VAL A 570 6.16 -34.87 6.87
CA VAL A 570 7.46 -34.50 7.43
C VAL A 570 8.45 -35.60 7.13
N MET A 571 9.58 -35.27 6.52
CA MET A 571 10.59 -36.21 6.10
C MET A 571 11.92 -35.94 6.80
N ASP A 572 12.34 -36.87 7.67
CA ASP A 572 13.64 -36.84 8.31
C ASP A 572 14.68 -37.45 7.40
N LEU A 573 15.72 -36.71 7.07
CA LEU A 573 16.84 -37.15 6.25
C LEU A 573 17.88 -37.85 7.14
N GLU A 574 18.42 -38.99 6.67
CA GLU A 574 19.49 -39.70 7.35
C GLU A 574 20.76 -38.85 7.44
N GLN A 575 21.10 -38.11 6.34
CA GLN A 575 22.21 -37.19 6.29
C GLN A 575 21.74 -35.77 5.94
N PRO A 576 22.29 -34.74 6.59
CA PRO A 576 21.98 -33.34 6.20
C PRO A 576 22.41 -33.08 4.75
N VAL A 577 21.60 -32.33 4.02
CA VAL A 577 21.84 -31.94 2.63
C VAL A 577 21.87 -30.43 2.51
N GLU A 578 22.87 -29.93 1.81
CA GLU A 578 22.99 -28.50 1.57
C GLU A 578 21.93 -28.02 0.56
N ALA A 579 21.17 -27.00 0.95
CA ALA A 579 20.16 -26.35 0.13
C ALA A 579 20.27 -24.82 0.19
N LYS A 580 19.80 -24.14 -0.86
CA LYS A 580 19.72 -22.67 -0.87
C LYS A 580 18.68 -22.20 0.12
N SER A 581 19.07 -21.25 0.98
CA SER A 581 18.21 -20.65 1.98
C SER A 581 17.37 -19.50 1.39
N MET A 582 16.25 -19.19 2.03
CA MET A 582 15.40 -18.04 1.75
C MET A 582 16.16 -16.69 1.74
N THR A 583 17.26 -16.60 2.48
CA THR A 583 18.14 -15.42 2.56
C THR A 583 19.31 -15.45 1.57
N HIS A 584 19.22 -16.28 0.52
CA HIS A 584 20.28 -16.51 -0.46
C HIS A 584 21.59 -17.13 0.10
N GLY A 585 21.60 -17.51 1.39
CA GLY A 585 22.67 -18.28 1.99
C GLY A 585 22.55 -19.78 1.68
N ARG A 586 23.30 -20.61 2.42
CA ARG A 586 23.23 -22.07 2.38
C ARG A 586 22.79 -22.59 3.73
N GLU A 587 21.90 -23.57 3.74
CA GLU A 587 21.38 -24.21 4.94
C GLU A 587 21.62 -25.72 4.86
N GLN A 588 22.01 -26.32 5.98
CA GLN A 588 22.13 -27.77 6.11
C GLN A 588 20.77 -28.36 6.51
N VAL A 589 20.01 -28.77 5.51
CA VAL A 589 18.65 -29.28 5.71
C VAL A 589 18.71 -30.71 6.23
N LYS A 590 18.12 -30.94 7.39
CA LYS A 590 17.97 -32.28 8.01
C LYS A 590 16.53 -32.77 7.95
N ARG A 591 15.57 -31.88 7.84
CA ARG A 591 14.15 -32.24 7.77
C ARG A 591 13.46 -31.44 6.69
N ILE A 592 12.66 -32.12 5.85
CA ILE A 592 11.87 -31.48 4.77
C ILE A 592 10.39 -31.61 5.13
N LEU A 593 9.71 -30.46 5.10
CA LEU A 593 8.26 -30.34 5.27
C LEU A 593 7.64 -30.30 3.87
N VAL A 594 6.79 -31.27 3.53
CA VAL A 594 6.18 -31.39 2.20
C VAL A 594 4.68 -31.16 2.32
N MET A 595 4.19 -30.14 1.65
CA MET A 595 2.77 -29.77 1.59
C MET A 595 2.27 -29.90 0.15
N LEU A 596 1.42 -30.87 -0.10
CA LEU A 596 0.86 -31.13 -1.42
C LEU A 596 -0.64 -30.92 -1.40
N THR A 597 -1.14 -30.07 -2.28
CA THR A 597 -2.56 -29.73 -2.36
C THR A 597 -3.12 -30.15 -3.72
N LYS A 598 -4.28 -30.78 -3.72
CA LYS A 598 -5.01 -31.11 -4.94
C LYS A 598 -5.43 -29.83 -5.68
N LEU A 599 -5.46 -29.83 -7.02
CA LEU A 599 -5.72 -28.63 -7.81
C LEU A 599 -7.13 -28.04 -7.57
N ASP A 600 -8.13 -28.93 -7.45
CA ASP A 600 -9.56 -28.62 -7.24
C ASP A 600 -9.99 -28.84 -5.78
N GLU A 601 -9.10 -28.59 -4.84
CA GLU A 601 -9.37 -28.79 -3.42
C GLU A 601 -10.36 -27.79 -2.85
N SER A 602 -11.08 -28.20 -1.79
CA SER A 602 -12.05 -27.37 -1.08
C SER A 602 -11.38 -26.14 -0.41
N GLU A 603 -12.14 -25.10 -0.16
CA GLU A 603 -11.65 -23.88 0.49
C GLU A 603 -11.20 -24.15 1.93
N GLU A 604 -11.91 -25.04 2.64
CA GLU A 604 -11.61 -25.44 4.02
C GLU A 604 -10.24 -26.10 4.12
N VAL A 605 -9.95 -27.06 3.25
CA VAL A 605 -8.63 -27.73 3.19
C VAL A 605 -7.53 -26.72 2.84
N ARG A 606 -7.76 -25.84 1.88
CA ARG A 606 -6.79 -24.77 1.52
C ARG A 606 -6.52 -23.85 2.70
N ASN A 607 -7.54 -23.45 3.43
CA ASN A 607 -7.41 -22.59 4.61
C ASN A 607 -6.62 -23.25 5.72
N LEU A 608 -6.83 -24.55 5.95
CA LEU A 608 -6.08 -25.31 6.96
C LEU A 608 -4.64 -25.57 6.52
N MET A 609 -4.37 -25.86 5.25
CA MET A 609 -3.02 -25.98 4.70
C MET A 609 -2.26 -24.64 4.82
N THR A 610 -2.94 -23.53 4.56
CA THR A 610 -2.36 -22.19 4.79
C THR A 610 -2.02 -21.97 6.27
N ALA A 611 -2.87 -22.42 7.20
CA ALA A 611 -2.59 -22.32 8.63
C ALA A 611 -1.35 -23.12 9.05
N ILE A 612 -1.10 -24.29 8.45
CA ILE A 612 0.14 -25.05 8.68
C ILE A 612 1.35 -24.22 8.27
N SER A 613 1.35 -23.70 7.05
CA SER A 613 2.50 -22.93 6.56
C SER A 613 2.76 -21.65 7.35
N GLN A 614 1.71 -20.95 7.77
CA GLN A 614 1.82 -19.79 8.68
C GLN A 614 2.48 -20.18 10.00
N SER A 615 2.06 -21.28 10.60
CA SER A 615 2.55 -21.75 11.89
C SER A 615 4.05 -22.09 11.90
N ILE A 616 4.61 -22.48 10.75
CA ILE A 616 6.03 -22.84 10.63
C ILE A 616 6.94 -21.61 10.84
N LEU A 617 6.47 -20.41 10.49
CA LEU A 617 7.27 -19.20 10.49
C LEU A 617 6.90 -18.19 11.58
N GLU A 618 5.64 -18.17 12.00
CA GLU A 618 5.12 -17.17 12.94
C GLU A 618 5.48 -17.45 14.40
N ASN A 619 5.74 -18.70 14.74
CA ASN A 619 5.96 -19.11 16.14
C ASN A 619 7.23 -19.94 16.30
N ASN A 620 8.23 -19.38 16.95
CA ASN A 620 9.52 -20.05 17.20
C ASN A 620 9.36 -21.40 17.91
N LEU A 621 8.37 -21.54 18.79
CA LEU A 621 8.08 -22.82 19.46
C LEU A 621 7.55 -23.85 18.46
N TYR A 622 6.67 -23.44 17.55
CA TYR A 622 6.12 -24.33 16.52
C TYR A 622 7.21 -24.73 15.51
N THR A 623 8.06 -23.78 15.11
CA THR A 623 9.23 -24.06 14.27
C THR A 623 10.12 -25.12 14.93
N GLU A 624 10.38 -25.02 16.23
CA GLU A 624 11.17 -25.97 16.97
C GLU A 624 10.49 -27.35 17.06
N ILE A 625 9.16 -27.38 17.22
CA ILE A 625 8.38 -28.63 17.17
C ILE A 625 8.47 -29.29 15.79
N TYR A 626 8.36 -28.52 14.71
CA TYR A 626 8.54 -29.03 13.36
C TYR A 626 9.97 -29.55 13.15
N ARG A 627 10.96 -28.91 13.76
CA ARG A 627 12.38 -29.28 13.65
C ARG A 627 12.72 -30.58 14.37
N THR A 628 12.16 -30.83 15.56
CA THR A 628 12.60 -31.91 16.48
C THR A 628 11.49 -32.87 16.90
N GLY A 629 10.22 -32.49 16.71
CA GLY A 629 9.08 -33.28 17.16
C GLY A 629 8.94 -34.62 16.44
N ASN A 630 8.45 -35.63 17.16
CA ASN A 630 8.05 -36.90 16.58
C ASN A 630 6.65 -36.79 15.93
N GLN A 631 6.18 -37.88 15.31
CA GLN A 631 4.88 -37.90 14.63
C GLN A 631 3.72 -37.52 15.56
N GLU A 632 3.72 -37.96 16.78
CA GLU A 632 2.64 -37.71 17.74
C GLU A 632 2.61 -36.23 18.17
N ILE A 633 3.78 -35.66 18.48
CA ILE A 633 3.90 -34.25 18.88
C ILE A 633 3.47 -33.32 17.74
N ILE A 634 3.90 -33.59 16.51
CA ILE A 634 3.52 -32.79 15.35
C ILE A 634 2.03 -32.96 15.03
N TYR A 635 1.48 -34.17 15.18
CA TYR A 635 0.06 -34.44 15.03
C TYR A 635 -0.78 -33.57 16.00
N HIS A 636 -0.39 -33.49 17.27
CA HIS A 636 -1.04 -32.67 18.28
C HIS A 636 -0.89 -31.18 17.97
N LEU A 637 0.26 -30.76 17.46
CA LEU A 637 0.46 -29.37 16.99
C LEU A 637 -0.50 -29.05 15.87
N LEU A 638 -0.60 -29.86 14.82
CA LEU A 638 -1.51 -29.68 13.70
C LEU A 638 -2.96 -29.57 14.17
N ASN A 639 -3.37 -30.46 15.07
CA ASN A 639 -4.73 -30.43 15.63
C ASN A 639 -5.00 -29.11 16.39
N THR A 640 -4.01 -28.61 17.13
CA THR A 640 -4.11 -27.31 17.81
C THR A 640 -4.26 -26.16 16.81
N ILE A 641 -3.41 -26.11 15.77
CA ILE A 641 -3.44 -25.10 14.72
C ILE A 641 -4.81 -25.10 14.01
N PHE A 642 -5.33 -26.28 13.67
CA PHE A 642 -6.63 -26.39 13.01
C PHE A 642 -7.78 -25.90 13.89
N ASN A 643 -7.78 -26.28 15.17
CA ASN A 643 -8.80 -25.82 16.12
C ASN A 643 -8.74 -24.30 16.35
N GLU A 644 -7.56 -23.71 16.44
CA GLU A 644 -7.38 -22.27 16.55
C GLU A 644 -7.87 -21.54 15.28
N LYS A 645 -7.55 -22.09 14.10
CA LYS A 645 -8.00 -21.53 12.82
C LYS A 645 -9.52 -21.59 12.68
N ILE A 646 -10.13 -22.73 13.01
CA ILE A 646 -11.59 -22.91 12.98
C ILE A 646 -12.28 -21.94 13.94
N LYS A 647 -11.81 -21.81 15.17
CA LYS A 647 -12.35 -20.85 16.15
C LYS A 647 -12.25 -19.39 15.68
N LYS A 648 -11.14 -19.02 15.01
CA LYS A 648 -10.98 -17.67 14.44
C LYS A 648 -11.91 -17.39 13.25
N LEU A 649 -12.39 -18.41 12.57
CA LEU A 649 -13.31 -18.29 11.44
C LEU A 649 -14.79 -18.35 11.88
N GLU A 650 -15.05 -18.95 13.05
CA GLU A 650 -16.39 -19.03 13.65
C GLU A 650 -16.81 -17.70 14.31
N ASN A 651 -15.83 -16.92 14.83
CA ASN A 651 -16.03 -15.61 15.43
C ASN A 651 -15.92 -14.49 14.39
#